data_726c7c57bfe8f9a53dff612fab48daf8
#
_entry.id   726c7c57bfe8f9a53dff612fab48daf8
#
_cell.length_a   1.000
_cell.length_b   1.000
_cell.length_c   1.000
_cell.angle_alpha   90.00
_cell.angle_beta   90.00
_cell.angle_gamma   90.00
#
_symmetry.space_group_name_H-M   'P 1'
#
loop_
_entity.id
_entity.type
_entity.pdbx_description
1 polymer ?
#
loop_
_entity_poly.entity_id
_entity_poly.type
_entity_poly.pdbx_seq_one_letter_code
_entity_poly.pdbx_strand_id
1 'polypeptide(L)'
;MAHNRSYKPEDIRFPDQVITESNLVDEMEKSYIEYAMSVIVGRALPDVRDGLKPVHRRILYTMYEDGLTHDKKYKKSATTVGAVLGSYHPHGDASVYDAMVRLAQDFSMRYMLVDGQGNFGSVDGDPAAAYRYTEARLSKISAEMLRDIDKDTVNWDPNFDESKVEPRVLPSRFPNLLVNGSNGIAVGMATNIPPHNLGEVINACVAVIDDPEVNMVDLMEHISGPDFPTGGIIMGRSGIRAAYATGKGKLVVRARTEFEPFGNDRTRIIVTELPYQVNKRELVRKIAEQVREKRLEGISDLRDESDRIGMRIVIELKKDANPQVVLNNLFKQTALQTSFGIIMLALVDDQKQPKILSLRQIIDEYLNHQMEVLRRRTEYDLRKARERAHLLEGLLIAQDNIDEVIRIIRSRYDDAREALMERFGLDEVQAQAILDMRLKALQGLDREKLQSEYDELMQRITYFVELLENPEKLRGVLREELIAIRDKFADGRKTEIQDIEDEIDIEDLIEEETCAITLSNQGYIKRMSVDTYRTQSRGGRGVSAQNLKEEDYVKNIFVASTHDHVLFFTDLGRVHHRKGYQIPEASRTARGTAIVNVLPLEPGESVTAVVTTREFQADEYLMMVTRNGTIKRIPFIALKTNRKGGIRAITLDEGDHLINVIRTKGDDNILIATAQGMAICFNENDARPMGRDAVGVRGIALSDGDYVVGAEKAEEGKSLLTVTERGYGKRTELSEYLRTAADGTKTAQQRGGKGLKNYNITDKTGLVAGCRVVAEDDDVMLIENGGVIIRIPAASINVYKRDVQGVIVMRLEEGNQVVSVERIDKVAEEA
;
A
#
# COMPACT_ATOMS: atom_id res chain seq x y z
N MET A 1 -9.11 -42.65 4.53
CA MET A 1 -8.68 -44.07 4.48
C MET A 1 -7.62 -44.16 3.39
N ALA A 2 -6.35 -44.22 3.77
CA ALA A 2 -5.25 -44.39 2.83
C ALA A 2 -5.29 -45.82 2.30
N HIS A 3 -5.53 -45.99 1.02
CA HIS A 3 -5.39 -47.29 0.37
C HIS A 3 -3.88 -47.55 0.25
N ASN A 4 -3.36 -48.38 1.15
CA ASN A 4 -2.04 -49.03 1.01
C ASN A 4 -2.07 -49.91 -0.25
N ARG A 5 -1.73 -49.36 -1.41
CA ARG A 5 -1.41 -50.15 -2.61
C ARG A 5 0.04 -50.52 -2.47
N SER A 6 0.30 -51.77 -2.03
CA SER A 6 1.64 -52.35 -2.14
C SER A 6 1.94 -52.58 -3.64
N TYR A 7 2.95 -51.91 -4.14
CA TYR A 7 3.45 -52.10 -5.49
C TYR A 7 3.92 -53.56 -5.66
N LYS A 8 3.60 -54.13 -6.81
CA LYS A 8 4.05 -55.48 -7.10
C LYS A 8 5.47 -55.49 -7.61
N PRO A 9 6.27 -56.56 -7.41
CA PRO A 9 7.62 -56.67 -7.95
C PRO A 9 7.74 -56.40 -9.47
N GLU A 10 6.66 -56.69 -10.20
CA GLU A 10 6.51 -56.43 -11.65
C GLU A 10 6.53 -54.95 -12.04
N ASP A 11 6.26 -54.04 -11.08
CA ASP A 11 6.24 -52.60 -11.29
C ASP A 11 7.64 -51.98 -11.22
N ILE A 12 8.63 -52.76 -10.76
CA ILE A 12 10.04 -52.34 -10.61
C ILE A 12 10.80 -52.63 -11.91
N ARG A 13 11.13 -51.59 -12.66
CA ARG A 13 11.87 -51.69 -13.94
C ARG A 13 13.39 -51.71 -13.75
N PHE A 14 13.89 -51.09 -12.67
CA PHE A 14 15.32 -50.93 -12.37
C PHE A 14 15.58 -51.34 -10.93
N PRO A 15 16.71 -52.01 -10.62
CA PRO A 15 17.04 -52.50 -9.27
C PRO A 15 17.04 -51.41 -8.17
N ASP A 16 17.43 -50.18 -8.53
CA ASP A 16 17.54 -49.03 -7.62
C ASP A 16 16.32 -48.11 -7.69
N GLN A 17 15.26 -48.53 -8.34
CA GLN A 17 14.02 -47.75 -8.47
C GLN A 17 13.31 -47.61 -7.14
N VAL A 18 13.10 -46.37 -6.69
CA VAL A 18 12.24 -46.04 -5.55
C VAL A 18 10.94 -45.50 -6.08
N ILE A 19 9.82 -46.16 -5.75
CA ILE A 19 8.49 -45.70 -6.10
C ILE A 19 7.89 -45.02 -4.89
N THR A 20 7.64 -43.70 -5.01
CA THR A 20 6.98 -42.93 -3.99
C THR A 20 5.55 -42.65 -4.42
N GLU A 21 4.56 -42.80 -3.51
CA GLU A 21 3.18 -42.38 -3.77
C GLU A 21 3.12 -40.86 -3.65
N SER A 22 2.62 -40.21 -4.70
CA SER A 22 2.33 -38.76 -4.69
C SER A 22 0.88 -38.55 -5.05
N ASN A 23 0.18 -37.72 -4.30
CA ASN A 23 -1.18 -37.32 -4.62
C ASN A 23 -1.14 -36.30 -5.77
N LEU A 24 -1.82 -36.56 -6.86
CA LEU A 24 -1.85 -35.69 -8.02
C LEU A 24 -2.32 -34.26 -7.68
N VAL A 25 -3.28 -34.13 -6.76
CA VAL A 25 -3.80 -32.82 -6.36
C VAL A 25 -2.72 -32.02 -5.62
N ASP A 26 -2.05 -32.64 -4.64
CA ASP A 26 -1.00 -31.97 -3.85
C ASP A 26 0.20 -31.60 -4.74
N GLU A 27 0.57 -32.44 -5.70
CA GLU A 27 1.65 -32.17 -6.64
C GLU A 27 1.29 -31.04 -7.61
N MET A 28 0.04 -31.02 -8.11
CA MET A 28 -0.43 -29.93 -8.97
C MET A 28 -0.53 -28.61 -8.19
N GLU A 29 -1.02 -28.60 -6.96
CA GLU A 29 -1.10 -27.40 -6.13
C GLU A 29 0.31 -26.84 -5.87
N LYS A 30 1.27 -27.69 -5.49
CA LYS A 30 2.64 -27.28 -5.27
C LYS A 30 3.29 -26.72 -6.53
N SER A 31 3.22 -27.46 -7.64
CA SER A 31 3.81 -27.04 -8.91
C SER A 31 3.17 -25.75 -9.45
N TYR A 32 1.84 -25.57 -9.24
CA TYR A 32 1.14 -24.34 -9.65
C TYR A 32 1.58 -23.15 -8.79
N ILE A 33 1.75 -23.31 -7.49
CA ILE A 33 2.23 -22.27 -6.60
C ILE A 33 3.67 -21.87 -6.98
N GLU A 34 4.55 -22.83 -7.21
CA GLU A 34 5.93 -22.58 -7.65
C GLU A 34 5.97 -21.83 -8.98
N TYR A 35 5.16 -22.25 -9.95
CA TYR A 35 5.02 -21.55 -11.24
C TYR A 35 4.46 -20.13 -11.06
N ALA A 36 3.39 -19.98 -10.28
CA ALA A 36 2.79 -18.67 -10.02
C ALA A 36 3.79 -17.71 -9.37
N MET A 37 4.52 -18.15 -8.36
CA MET A 37 5.57 -17.35 -7.71
C MET A 37 6.68 -16.98 -8.68
N SER A 38 7.15 -17.91 -9.51
CA SER A 38 8.15 -17.63 -10.55
C SER A 38 7.68 -16.56 -11.54
N VAL A 39 6.41 -16.60 -11.96
CA VAL A 39 5.84 -15.59 -12.88
C VAL A 39 5.65 -14.25 -12.17
N ILE A 40 5.17 -14.24 -10.94
CA ILE A 40 4.89 -13.02 -10.18
C ILE A 40 6.20 -12.26 -9.89
N VAL A 41 7.17 -12.94 -9.27
CA VAL A 41 8.42 -12.32 -8.81
C VAL A 41 9.47 -12.24 -9.93
N GLY A 42 9.63 -13.33 -10.69
CA GLY A 42 10.70 -13.48 -11.67
C GLY A 42 10.42 -12.96 -13.08
N ARG A 43 9.19 -12.50 -13.38
CA ARG A 43 8.85 -12.15 -14.78
C ARG A 43 7.97 -10.93 -14.95
N ALA A 44 6.77 -10.90 -14.30
CA ALA A 44 5.69 -10.03 -14.73
C ALA A 44 5.63 -8.69 -13.98
N LEU A 45 5.97 -8.65 -12.69
CA LEU A 45 5.84 -7.48 -11.87
C LEU A 45 7.14 -6.70 -11.72
N PRO A 46 7.07 -5.35 -11.68
CA PRO A 46 8.23 -4.51 -11.42
C PRO A 46 8.54 -4.45 -9.92
N ASP A 47 9.81 -4.26 -9.58
CA ASP A 47 10.22 -3.85 -8.24
C ASP A 47 9.86 -2.38 -8.01
N VAL A 48 9.31 -2.04 -6.86
CA VAL A 48 8.87 -0.66 -6.54
C VAL A 48 10.03 0.33 -6.52
N ARG A 49 11.24 -0.13 -6.20
CA ARG A 49 12.45 0.69 -6.00
C ARG A 49 13.05 1.20 -7.30
N ASP A 50 13.19 0.33 -8.31
CA ASP A 50 13.79 0.67 -9.60
C ASP A 50 12.81 0.65 -10.78
N GLY A 51 11.58 0.18 -10.56
CA GLY A 51 10.53 0.13 -11.58
C GLY A 51 10.78 -0.88 -12.70
N LEU A 52 11.72 -1.79 -12.55
CA LEU A 52 12.13 -2.73 -13.57
C LEU A 52 11.65 -4.15 -13.30
N LYS A 53 11.33 -4.84 -14.37
CA LYS A 53 11.22 -6.30 -14.36
C LYS A 53 12.61 -6.91 -14.48
N PRO A 54 12.82 -8.18 -14.09
CA PRO A 54 14.14 -8.82 -14.16
C PRO A 54 14.80 -8.73 -15.53
N VAL A 55 14.06 -8.96 -16.61
CA VAL A 55 14.62 -8.89 -17.98
C VAL A 55 15.14 -7.49 -18.31
N HIS A 56 14.43 -6.42 -17.95
CA HIS A 56 14.86 -5.05 -18.20
C HIS A 56 16.11 -4.70 -17.39
N ARG A 57 16.16 -5.11 -16.12
CA ARG A 57 17.31 -4.91 -15.24
C ARG A 57 18.54 -5.60 -15.79
N ARG A 58 18.41 -6.84 -16.23
CA ARG A 58 19.48 -7.63 -16.82
C ARG A 58 20.02 -7.03 -18.12
N ILE A 59 19.13 -6.49 -18.98
CA ILE A 59 19.53 -5.78 -20.21
C ILE A 59 20.38 -4.55 -19.88
N LEU A 60 19.90 -3.68 -18.99
CA LEU A 60 20.61 -2.45 -18.62
C LEU A 60 21.95 -2.74 -17.94
N TYR A 61 21.97 -3.73 -17.04
CA TYR A 61 23.19 -4.13 -16.35
C TYR A 61 24.22 -4.74 -17.31
N THR A 62 23.81 -5.64 -18.20
CA THR A 62 24.70 -6.20 -19.25
C THR A 62 25.28 -5.11 -20.14
N MET A 63 24.47 -4.16 -20.57
CA MET A 63 24.96 -3.03 -21.38
C MET A 63 25.98 -2.18 -20.62
N TYR A 64 25.82 -2.03 -19.31
CA TYR A 64 26.78 -1.34 -18.45
C TYR A 64 28.07 -2.13 -18.29
N GLU A 65 27.99 -3.43 -18.00
CA GLU A 65 29.15 -4.35 -17.88
C GLU A 65 29.98 -4.37 -19.16
N ASP A 66 29.32 -4.35 -20.33
CA ASP A 66 29.94 -4.26 -21.67
C ASP A 66 30.47 -2.86 -22.03
N GLY A 67 30.31 -1.88 -21.15
CA GLY A 67 30.75 -0.51 -21.35
C GLY A 67 30.01 0.23 -22.49
N LEU A 68 28.74 -0.15 -22.76
CA LEU A 68 27.91 0.43 -23.82
C LEU A 68 27.21 1.71 -23.34
N THR A 69 27.95 2.65 -22.82
CA THR A 69 27.46 3.93 -22.33
C THR A 69 27.11 4.89 -23.48
N HIS A 70 26.32 5.91 -23.19
CA HIS A 70 25.80 6.87 -24.16
C HIS A 70 26.89 7.65 -24.96
N ASP A 71 28.11 7.74 -24.42
CA ASP A 71 29.27 8.38 -25.01
C ASP A 71 30.07 7.45 -25.95
N LYS A 72 29.78 6.16 -25.94
CA LYS A 72 30.45 5.16 -26.78
C LYS A 72 29.71 4.92 -28.09
N LYS A 73 30.36 4.22 -29.00
CA LYS A 73 29.75 3.80 -30.27
C LYS A 73 28.66 2.77 -30.06
N TYR A 74 27.64 2.82 -30.90
CA TYR A 74 26.63 1.76 -30.96
C TYR A 74 27.25 0.40 -31.22
N LYS A 75 26.69 -0.64 -30.62
CA LYS A 75 26.96 -2.04 -30.95
C LYS A 75 25.72 -2.73 -31.48
N LYS A 76 25.88 -3.80 -32.26
CA LYS A 76 24.74 -4.60 -32.74
C LYS A 76 23.91 -5.09 -31.56
N SER A 77 22.60 -5.00 -31.67
CA SER A 77 21.68 -5.50 -30.64
C SER A 77 21.89 -6.99 -30.34
N ALA A 78 22.33 -7.74 -31.34
CA ALA A 78 22.71 -9.15 -31.22
C ALA A 78 23.78 -9.39 -30.13
N THR A 79 24.75 -8.47 -29.98
CA THR A 79 25.78 -8.60 -28.92
C THR A 79 25.17 -8.55 -27.53
N THR A 80 24.33 -7.55 -27.27
CA THR A 80 23.67 -7.40 -25.98
C THR A 80 22.70 -8.56 -25.70
N VAL A 81 21.86 -8.93 -26.69
CA VAL A 81 20.94 -10.07 -26.54
C VAL A 81 21.70 -11.35 -26.21
N GLY A 82 22.78 -11.65 -26.93
CA GLY A 82 23.62 -12.83 -26.70
C GLY A 82 24.28 -12.82 -25.31
N ALA A 83 24.79 -11.68 -24.86
CA ALA A 83 25.40 -11.55 -23.53
C ALA A 83 24.38 -11.72 -22.40
N VAL A 84 23.17 -11.13 -22.52
CA VAL A 84 22.08 -11.31 -21.56
C VAL A 84 21.65 -12.77 -21.44
N LEU A 85 21.48 -13.46 -22.59
CA LEU A 85 21.12 -14.89 -22.62
C LEU A 85 22.19 -15.78 -21.98
N GLY A 86 23.43 -15.53 -22.35
CA GLY A 86 24.53 -16.36 -21.90
C GLY A 86 24.90 -16.19 -20.43
N SER A 87 24.59 -15.02 -19.84
CA SER A 87 25.03 -14.70 -18.49
C SER A 87 23.90 -14.62 -17.45
N TYR A 88 22.70 -14.15 -17.81
CA TYR A 88 21.71 -13.74 -16.81
C TYR A 88 20.28 -14.23 -17.06
N HIS A 89 19.86 -14.43 -18.32
CA HIS A 89 18.45 -14.67 -18.63
C HIS A 89 18.26 -15.88 -19.52
N PRO A 90 18.13 -17.10 -18.98
CA PRO A 90 18.09 -18.36 -19.73
C PRO A 90 16.71 -18.61 -20.39
N HIS A 91 16.25 -17.66 -21.22
CA HIS A 91 14.96 -17.73 -21.93
C HIS A 91 15.18 -17.41 -23.42
N GLY A 92 14.10 -17.37 -24.23
CA GLY A 92 14.22 -17.15 -25.66
C GLY A 92 14.79 -15.75 -26.03
N ASP A 93 15.62 -15.71 -27.06
CA ASP A 93 16.25 -14.49 -27.61
C ASP A 93 15.24 -13.42 -28.02
N ALA A 94 14.11 -13.84 -28.61
CA ALA A 94 13.03 -12.94 -29.00
C ALA A 94 12.49 -12.15 -27.78
N SER A 95 12.32 -12.79 -26.62
CA SER A 95 11.79 -12.12 -25.41
C SER A 95 12.72 -11.04 -24.87
N VAL A 96 14.04 -11.27 -24.93
CA VAL A 96 15.06 -10.31 -24.53
C VAL A 96 15.12 -9.15 -25.52
N TYR A 97 15.10 -9.47 -26.83
CA TYR A 97 15.13 -8.45 -27.86
C TYR A 97 13.88 -7.55 -27.84
N ASP A 98 12.68 -8.13 -27.73
CA ASP A 98 11.42 -7.37 -27.64
C ASP A 98 11.40 -6.45 -26.42
N ALA A 99 11.92 -6.91 -25.28
CA ALA A 99 12.07 -6.09 -24.08
C ALA A 99 13.03 -4.91 -24.33
N MET A 100 14.18 -5.16 -24.96
CA MET A 100 15.16 -4.13 -25.32
C MET A 100 14.59 -3.12 -26.34
N VAL A 101 13.87 -3.60 -27.33
CA VAL A 101 13.17 -2.77 -28.34
C VAL A 101 12.22 -1.81 -27.66
N ARG A 102 11.42 -2.31 -26.72
CA ARG A 102 10.46 -1.47 -25.98
C ARG A 102 11.13 -0.37 -25.17
N LEU A 103 12.30 -0.64 -24.57
CA LEU A 103 13.08 0.36 -23.84
C LEU A 103 13.65 1.48 -24.77
N ALA A 104 13.68 1.25 -26.08
CA ALA A 104 14.18 2.20 -27.09
C ALA A 104 13.07 2.90 -27.88
N GLN A 105 11.77 2.59 -27.63
CA GLN A 105 10.65 3.19 -28.33
C GLN A 105 10.17 4.48 -27.66
N ASP A 106 10.18 5.59 -28.37
CA ASP A 106 9.74 6.90 -27.88
C ASP A 106 8.21 7.03 -27.69
N PHE A 107 7.45 6.13 -28.32
CA PHE A 107 5.99 6.02 -28.14
C PHE A 107 5.58 5.01 -27.07
N SER A 108 6.53 4.22 -26.52
CA SER A 108 6.31 3.27 -25.43
C SER A 108 6.83 3.75 -24.09
N MET A 109 7.99 4.44 -24.11
CA MET A 109 8.66 4.95 -22.93
C MET A 109 8.57 6.47 -22.87
N ARG A 110 8.22 7.01 -21.71
CA ARG A 110 8.21 8.48 -21.52
C ARG A 110 9.64 9.04 -21.55
N TYR A 111 10.59 8.27 -20.97
CA TYR A 111 12.03 8.52 -21.05
C TYR A 111 12.71 7.20 -21.44
N MET A 112 13.23 7.14 -22.66
CA MET A 112 13.88 5.93 -23.18
C MET A 112 15.13 5.57 -22.37
N LEU A 113 15.25 4.28 -22.00
CA LEU A 113 16.41 3.76 -21.30
C LEU A 113 17.48 3.18 -22.24
N VAL A 114 17.10 2.84 -23.45
CA VAL A 114 18.00 2.39 -24.52
C VAL A 114 17.99 3.41 -25.66
N ASP A 115 19.15 3.77 -26.13
CA ASP A 115 19.35 4.59 -27.32
C ASP A 115 19.60 3.65 -28.52
N GLY A 116 18.60 3.56 -29.38
CA GLY A 116 18.58 2.64 -30.54
C GLY A 116 18.88 3.33 -31.84
N GLN A 117 19.63 2.65 -32.75
CA GLN A 117 19.88 3.06 -34.10
C GLN A 117 19.36 2.00 -35.07
N GLY A 118 18.51 2.40 -36.00
CA GLY A 118 17.84 1.52 -36.96
C GLY A 118 16.33 1.52 -36.80
N ASN A 119 15.67 0.47 -37.28
CA ASN A 119 14.21 0.32 -37.13
C ASN A 119 13.86 -0.43 -35.87
N PHE A 120 13.33 0.28 -34.87
CA PHE A 120 12.83 -0.25 -33.62
C PHE A 120 11.28 -0.34 -33.56
N GLY A 121 10.63 -0.42 -34.72
CA GLY A 121 9.16 -0.46 -34.79
C GLY A 121 8.55 0.93 -34.94
N SER A 122 7.23 0.99 -35.07
CA SER A 122 6.47 2.23 -35.23
C SER A 122 5.13 2.20 -34.50
N VAL A 123 4.51 3.38 -34.39
CA VAL A 123 3.13 3.54 -33.86
C VAL A 123 2.09 2.79 -34.73
N ASP A 124 2.43 2.49 -35.98
CA ASP A 124 1.61 1.68 -36.87
C ASP A 124 1.62 0.19 -36.54
N GLY A 125 2.42 -0.22 -35.57
CA GLY A 125 2.55 -1.62 -35.16
C GLY A 125 3.50 -2.40 -36.08
N ASP A 126 4.35 -1.71 -36.86
CA ASP A 126 5.42 -2.40 -37.56
C ASP A 126 6.41 -2.96 -36.56
N PRO A 127 6.84 -4.23 -36.73
CA PRO A 127 7.81 -4.85 -35.84
C PRO A 127 9.20 -4.20 -36.04
N ALA A 128 10.02 -4.28 -35.01
CA ALA A 128 11.43 -3.93 -35.13
C ALA A 128 12.14 -4.82 -36.16
N ALA A 129 13.18 -4.29 -36.83
CA ALA A 129 14.05 -5.11 -37.65
C ALA A 129 14.76 -6.17 -36.76
N ALA A 130 15.17 -7.29 -37.36
CA ALA A 130 15.90 -8.34 -36.64
C ALA A 130 17.14 -7.77 -35.94
N TYR A 131 17.46 -8.27 -34.73
CA TYR A 131 18.52 -7.75 -33.85
C TYR A 131 19.93 -7.74 -34.49
N ARG A 132 20.15 -8.46 -35.58
CA ARG A 132 21.40 -8.41 -36.38
C ARG A 132 21.54 -7.12 -37.18
N TYR A 133 20.45 -6.38 -37.43
CA TYR A 133 20.46 -5.13 -38.20
C TYR A 133 20.47 -3.90 -37.31
N THR A 134 19.77 -3.93 -36.14
CA THR A 134 19.69 -2.83 -35.22
C THR A 134 20.94 -2.71 -34.36
N GLU A 135 21.18 -1.51 -33.86
CA GLU A 135 22.29 -1.19 -32.97
C GLU A 135 21.75 -0.44 -31.76
N ALA A 136 22.37 -0.64 -30.60
CA ALA A 136 21.91 -0.04 -29.36
C ALA A 136 23.07 0.31 -28.41
N ARG A 137 22.79 1.24 -27.51
CA ARG A 137 23.60 1.60 -26.34
C ARG A 137 22.71 2.15 -25.25
N LEU A 138 23.24 2.36 -24.04
CA LEU A 138 22.53 3.04 -22.98
C LEU A 138 22.20 4.48 -23.34
N SER A 139 21.02 4.97 -22.98
CA SER A 139 20.67 6.38 -23.10
C SER A 139 21.35 7.22 -22.01
N LYS A 140 21.31 8.55 -22.13
CA LYS A 140 21.89 9.44 -21.10
C LYS A 140 21.24 9.27 -19.74
N ILE A 141 19.92 9.10 -19.67
CA ILE A 141 19.20 8.99 -18.42
C ILE A 141 19.41 7.62 -17.75
N SER A 142 19.64 6.56 -18.53
CA SER A 142 19.90 5.23 -17.98
C SER A 142 21.22 5.15 -17.23
N ALA A 143 22.16 6.07 -17.46
CA ALA A 143 23.34 6.20 -16.63
C ALA A 143 23.01 6.53 -15.18
N GLU A 144 21.92 7.27 -14.92
CA GLU A 144 21.45 7.57 -13.57
C GLU A 144 20.77 6.37 -12.89
N MET A 145 20.28 5.38 -13.66
CA MET A 145 19.79 4.10 -13.12
C MET A 145 20.91 3.24 -12.51
N LEU A 146 22.09 3.30 -13.14
CA LEU A 146 23.23 2.43 -12.82
C LEU A 146 24.34 3.14 -12.03
N ARG A 147 24.17 4.43 -11.80
CA ARG A 147 25.17 5.26 -11.12
C ARG A 147 25.49 4.71 -9.75
N ASP A 148 26.79 4.65 -9.42
CA ASP A 148 27.33 4.15 -8.16
C ASP A 148 27.03 2.65 -7.87
N ILE A 149 26.69 1.84 -8.87
CA ILE A 149 26.43 0.40 -8.70
C ILE A 149 27.67 -0.34 -8.19
N ASP A 150 28.85 0.14 -8.55
CA ASP A 150 30.15 -0.47 -8.17
C ASP A 150 30.57 -0.10 -6.72
N LYS A 151 29.74 0.66 -5.99
CA LYS A 151 30.03 1.14 -4.63
C LYS A 151 29.23 0.39 -3.55
N ASP A 152 28.95 -0.87 -3.74
CA ASP A 152 28.19 -1.71 -2.79
C ASP A 152 26.80 -1.16 -2.44
N THR A 153 26.20 -0.36 -3.32
CA THR A 153 24.94 0.36 -3.07
C THR A 153 23.71 -0.53 -3.05
N VAL A 154 23.77 -1.69 -3.68
CA VAL A 154 22.68 -2.66 -3.83
C VAL A 154 23.12 -4.06 -3.48
N ASN A 155 22.17 -4.95 -3.24
CA ASN A 155 22.43 -6.37 -3.01
C ASN A 155 22.59 -7.09 -4.33
N TRP A 156 23.37 -8.16 -4.30
CA TRP A 156 23.71 -9.01 -5.44
C TRP A 156 23.22 -10.43 -5.19
N ASP A 157 22.68 -11.05 -6.23
CA ASP A 157 22.28 -12.46 -6.23
C ASP A 157 23.13 -13.23 -7.24
N PRO A 158 23.37 -14.53 -7.03
CA PRO A 158 23.97 -15.37 -8.05
C PRO A 158 23.04 -15.44 -9.27
N ASN A 159 23.63 -15.53 -10.46
CA ASN A 159 22.88 -15.80 -11.69
C ASN A 159 22.39 -17.28 -11.70
N PHE A 160 21.69 -17.68 -12.78
CA PHE A 160 21.03 -18.99 -12.89
C PHE A 160 21.99 -20.20 -12.82
N ASP A 161 23.29 -20.05 -13.12
CA ASP A 161 24.31 -21.10 -13.09
C ASP A 161 25.41 -20.86 -12.03
N GLU A 162 25.20 -19.85 -11.17
CA GLU A 162 26.14 -19.44 -10.11
C GLU A 162 27.53 -19.01 -10.61
N SER A 163 27.70 -18.80 -11.91
CA SER A 163 29.00 -18.40 -12.50
C SER A 163 29.28 -16.92 -12.36
N LYS A 164 28.24 -16.10 -12.22
CA LYS A 164 28.28 -14.65 -12.06
C LYS A 164 27.30 -14.17 -10.99
N VAL A 165 27.37 -12.90 -10.68
CA VAL A 165 26.38 -12.23 -9.83
C VAL A 165 25.63 -11.16 -10.63
N GLU A 166 24.36 -10.96 -10.30
CA GLU A 166 23.51 -9.93 -10.86
C GLU A 166 22.93 -9.02 -9.76
N PRO A 167 22.69 -7.73 -10.05
CA PRO A 167 22.10 -6.85 -9.06
C PRO A 167 20.63 -7.21 -8.83
N ARG A 168 20.22 -7.38 -7.57
CA ARG A 168 18.82 -7.62 -7.20
C ARG A 168 17.92 -6.45 -7.58
N VAL A 169 18.43 -5.24 -7.47
CA VAL A 169 17.79 -3.98 -7.80
C VAL A 169 18.87 -2.99 -8.27
N LEU A 170 18.52 -2.04 -9.13
CA LEU A 170 19.45 -0.99 -9.51
C LEU A 170 19.39 0.18 -8.51
N PRO A 171 20.47 0.99 -8.39
CA PRO A 171 20.48 2.20 -7.57
C PRO A 171 19.36 3.18 -7.94
N SER A 172 19.03 3.32 -9.22
CA SER A 172 17.88 4.05 -9.76
C SER A 172 17.71 5.46 -9.18
N ARG A 173 18.64 6.37 -9.54
CA ARG A 173 18.70 7.73 -8.99
C ARG A 173 17.51 8.62 -9.32
N PHE A 174 16.54 8.16 -10.09
CA PHE A 174 15.24 8.79 -10.33
C PHE A 174 14.12 7.75 -10.20
N PRO A 175 12.87 8.15 -9.87
CA PRO A 175 11.77 7.25 -9.59
C PRO A 175 11.18 6.63 -10.86
N ASN A 176 11.92 5.70 -11.48
CA ASN A 176 11.63 5.12 -12.78
C ASN A 176 10.26 4.44 -12.87
N LEU A 177 9.77 3.81 -11.77
CA LEU A 177 8.45 3.18 -11.76
C LEU A 177 7.33 4.17 -12.11
N LEU A 178 7.36 5.37 -11.55
CA LEU A 178 6.39 6.41 -11.86
C LEU A 178 6.67 7.10 -13.19
N VAL A 179 7.95 7.37 -13.47
CA VAL A 179 8.37 8.12 -14.66
C VAL A 179 8.05 7.37 -15.95
N ASN A 180 8.39 6.09 -16.04
CA ASN A 180 8.16 5.27 -17.24
C ASN A 180 6.94 4.34 -17.12
N GLY A 181 6.41 4.17 -15.91
CA GLY A 181 5.33 3.23 -15.69
C GLY A 181 5.76 1.76 -15.85
N SER A 182 4.82 0.87 -15.73
CA SER A 182 5.00 -0.56 -16.01
C SER A 182 3.67 -1.22 -16.29
N ASN A 183 3.65 -2.19 -17.20
CA ASN A 183 2.49 -3.05 -17.41
C ASN A 183 2.92 -4.52 -17.36
N GLY A 184 2.09 -5.39 -16.83
CA GLY A 184 2.38 -6.82 -16.75
C GLY A 184 1.20 -7.63 -16.31
N ILE A 185 1.12 -8.86 -16.81
CA ILE A 185 0.09 -9.83 -16.46
C ILE A 185 0.79 -11.00 -15.78
N ALA A 186 0.47 -11.20 -14.50
CA ALA A 186 0.94 -12.32 -13.70
C ALA A 186 -0.19 -13.33 -13.46
N VAL A 187 0.07 -14.35 -12.66
CA VAL A 187 -0.96 -15.32 -12.28
C VAL A 187 -1.86 -14.69 -11.21
N GLY A 188 -3.14 -14.55 -11.53
CA GLY A 188 -4.15 -14.02 -10.61
C GLY A 188 -4.10 -12.51 -10.37
N MET A 189 -3.15 -11.78 -10.98
CA MET A 189 -3.00 -10.33 -10.80
C MET A 189 -2.36 -9.68 -12.02
N ALA A 190 -2.58 -8.36 -12.17
CA ALA A 190 -1.97 -7.57 -13.24
C ALA A 190 -1.54 -6.21 -12.70
N THR A 191 -0.52 -5.65 -13.31
CA THR A 191 -0.07 -4.27 -13.07
C THR A 191 -0.24 -3.44 -14.33
N ASN A 192 -0.65 -2.18 -14.16
CA ASN A 192 -0.73 -1.21 -15.24
C ASN A 192 -0.50 0.20 -14.65
N ILE A 193 0.75 0.55 -14.47
CA ILE A 193 1.16 1.83 -13.90
C ILE A 193 1.45 2.78 -15.06
N PRO A 194 0.77 3.94 -15.15
CA PRO A 194 0.99 4.89 -16.21
C PRO A 194 2.31 5.64 -16.03
N PRO A 195 2.92 6.12 -17.14
CA PRO A 195 4.09 7.01 -17.07
C PRO A 195 3.70 8.42 -16.61
N HIS A 196 4.69 9.17 -16.07
CA HIS A 196 4.54 10.52 -15.58
C HIS A 196 5.69 11.42 -16.01
N ASN A 197 5.50 12.73 -15.90
CA ASN A 197 6.55 13.69 -16.13
C ASN A 197 7.63 13.63 -15.05
N LEU A 198 8.90 13.56 -15.45
CA LEU A 198 10.03 13.44 -14.51
C LEU A 198 10.11 14.61 -13.53
N GLY A 199 9.91 15.84 -14.03
CA GLY A 199 9.95 17.04 -13.20
C GLY A 199 8.87 17.04 -12.14
N GLU A 200 7.64 16.65 -12.51
CA GLU A 200 6.52 16.55 -11.56
C GLU A 200 6.76 15.47 -10.50
N VAL A 201 7.21 14.30 -10.90
CA VAL A 201 7.49 13.21 -9.95
C VAL A 201 8.62 13.57 -8.98
N ILE A 202 9.70 14.19 -9.47
CA ILE A 202 10.79 14.63 -8.59
C ILE A 202 10.30 15.74 -7.66
N ASN A 203 9.48 16.69 -8.13
CA ASN A 203 8.91 17.71 -7.25
C ASN A 203 8.05 17.09 -6.15
N ALA A 204 7.26 16.06 -6.48
CA ALA A 204 6.50 15.30 -5.47
C ALA A 204 7.41 14.57 -4.46
N CYS A 205 8.52 13.97 -4.92
CA CYS A 205 9.53 13.37 -4.03
C CYS A 205 10.16 14.41 -3.10
N VAL A 206 10.52 15.59 -3.63
CA VAL A 206 11.08 16.70 -2.85
C VAL A 206 10.07 17.20 -1.82
N ALA A 207 8.80 17.35 -2.19
CA ALA A 207 7.74 17.73 -1.26
C ALA A 207 7.61 16.75 -0.07
N VAL A 208 7.74 15.44 -0.34
CA VAL A 208 7.74 14.41 0.73
C VAL A 208 9.00 14.46 1.60
N ILE A 209 10.16 14.82 1.03
CA ILE A 209 11.40 15.00 1.81
C ILE A 209 11.27 16.22 2.72
N ASP A 210 10.73 17.33 2.21
CA ASP A 210 10.60 18.60 2.93
C ASP A 210 9.48 18.54 4.01
N ASP A 211 8.39 17.81 3.73
CA ASP A 211 7.29 17.56 4.68
C ASP A 211 6.86 16.08 4.65
N PRO A 212 7.36 15.26 5.57
CA PRO A 212 6.95 13.85 5.67
C PRO A 212 5.46 13.62 5.93
N GLU A 213 4.72 14.63 6.39
CA GLU A 213 3.29 14.54 6.67
C GLU A 213 2.42 15.15 5.54
N VAL A 214 3.02 15.53 4.42
CA VAL A 214 2.30 16.11 3.27
C VAL A 214 1.11 15.22 2.88
N ASN A 215 -0.06 15.82 2.78
CA ASN A 215 -1.28 15.09 2.42
C ASN A 215 -1.37 14.84 0.89
N MET A 216 -2.31 13.97 0.49
CA MET A 216 -2.45 13.59 -0.93
C MET A 216 -2.86 14.78 -1.82
N VAL A 217 -3.65 15.72 -1.29
CA VAL A 217 -4.14 16.86 -2.08
C VAL A 217 -2.98 17.79 -2.41
N ASP A 218 -2.17 18.14 -1.40
CA ASP A 218 -0.99 18.98 -1.59
C ASP A 218 0.06 18.29 -2.49
N LEU A 219 0.21 16.95 -2.35
CA LEU A 219 1.08 16.17 -3.23
C LEU A 219 0.64 16.23 -4.71
N MET A 220 -0.66 16.29 -4.96
CA MET A 220 -1.22 16.41 -6.30
C MET A 220 -1.03 17.80 -6.93
N GLU A 221 -0.65 18.81 -6.17
CA GLU A 221 -0.22 20.11 -6.72
C GLU A 221 1.12 19.98 -7.46
N HIS A 222 1.97 19.07 -7.03
CA HIS A 222 3.28 18.79 -7.62
C HIS A 222 3.22 17.78 -8.77
N ILE A 223 2.27 16.84 -8.75
CA ILE A 223 2.07 15.80 -9.76
C ILE A 223 0.63 15.78 -10.24
N SER A 224 0.37 16.46 -11.34
CA SER A 224 -0.99 16.70 -11.84
C SER A 224 -1.69 15.43 -12.32
N GLY A 225 -0.94 14.47 -12.87
CA GLY A 225 -1.48 13.23 -13.42
C GLY A 225 -0.48 12.50 -14.32
N PRO A 226 -0.89 11.38 -14.91
CA PRO A 226 -0.10 10.67 -15.91
C PRO A 226 0.29 11.55 -17.10
N ASP A 227 1.46 11.27 -17.68
CA ASP A 227 2.00 11.97 -18.82
C ASP A 227 2.48 10.95 -19.87
N PHE A 228 1.63 10.68 -20.85
CA PHE A 228 1.87 9.64 -21.84
C PHE A 228 2.85 10.11 -22.92
N PRO A 229 3.75 9.23 -23.41
CA PRO A 229 4.71 9.57 -24.44
C PRO A 229 4.03 9.99 -25.76
N THR A 230 2.83 9.50 -26.05
CA THR A 230 2.05 9.81 -27.24
C THR A 230 1.17 11.06 -27.12
N GLY A 231 1.24 11.77 -25.97
CA GLY A 231 0.40 12.96 -25.71
C GLY A 231 -1.05 12.60 -25.42
N GLY A 232 -1.97 13.23 -26.10
CA GLY A 232 -3.41 13.09 -25.92
C GLY A 232 -3.96 13.92 -24.75
N ILE A 233 -5.24 13.73 -24.47
CA ILE A 233 -5.98 14.53 -23.49
C ILE A 233 -6.64 13.58 -22.49
N ILE A 234 -6.33 13.74 -21.19
CA ILE A 234 -7.04 13.06 -20.10
C ILE A 234 -8.29 13.86 -19.76
N MET A 235 -9.44 13.19 -19.74
CA MET A 235 -10.74 13.78 -19.47
C MET A 235 -11.09 13.59 -17.99
N GLY A 236 -11.08 14.70 -17.22
CA GLY A 236 -11.39 14.74 -15.79
C GLY A 236 -10.26 14.27 -14.88
N ARG A 237 -10.29 14.69 -13.61
CA ARG A 237 -9.27 14.40 -12.58
C ARG A 237 -9.72 13.32 -11.60
N SER A 238 -10.98 12.94 -11.58
CA SER A 238 -11.54 11.98 -10.61
C SER A 238 -10.83 10.63 -10.65
N GLY A 239 -10.60 10.09 -11.86
CA GLY A 239 -9.87 8.83 -12.04
C GLY A 239 -8.40 8.90 -11.60
N ILE A 240 -7.74 10.07 -11.75
CA ILE A 240 -6.38 10.31 -11.27
C ILE A 240 -6.37 10.30 -9.73
N ARG A 241 -7.29 11.05 -9.10
CA ARG A 241 -7.42 11.12 -7.64
C ARG A 241 -7.66 9.74 -7.03
N ALA A 242 -8.59 8.97 -7.62
CA ALA A 242 -8.85 7.59 -7.20
C ALA A 242 -7.61 6.71 -7.28
N ALA A 243 -6.91 6.74 -8.42
CA ALA A 243 -5.69 5.95 -8.62
C ALA A 243 -4.59 6.31 -7.61
N TYR A 244 -4.35 7.59 -7.37
CA TYR A 244 -3.31 8.05 -6.46
C TYR A 244 -3.63 7.74 -4.99
N ALA A 245 -4.91 7.80 -4.62
CA ALA A 245 -5.34 7.48 -3.26
C ALA A 245 -5.36 5.98 -2.97
N THR A 246 -5.83 5.16 -3.91
CA THR A 246 -6.12 3.73 -3.67
C THR A 246 -5.21 2.76 -4.41
N GLY A 247 -4.42 3.23 -5.37
CA GLY A 247 -3.65 2.39 -6.28
C GLY A 247 -4.47 1.82 -7.45
N LYS A 248 -5.77 2.13 -7.55
CA LYS A 248 -6.66 1.72 -8.64
C LYS A 248 -7.46 2.90 -9.17
N GLY A 249 -7.61 2.98 -10.49
CA GLY A 249 -8.40 4.04 -11.10
C GLY A 249 -8.64 3.77 -12.59
N LYS A 250 -9.50 4.58 -13.20
CA LYS A 250 -9.80 4.50 -14.62
C LYS A 250 -9.76 5.91 -15.22
N LEU A 251 -8.95 6.09 -16.22
CA LEU A 251 -8.84 7.33 -16.98
C LEU A 251 -9.57 7.19 -18.30
N VAL A 252 -10.11 8.29 -18.79
CA VAL A 252 -10.57 8.44 -20.17
C VAL A 252 -9.54 9.29 -20.90
N VAL A 253 -8.93 8.73 -21.94
CA VAL A 253 -7.91 9.42 -22.75
C VAL A 253 -8.45 9.61 -24.16
N ARG A 254 -8.40 10.85 -24.64
CA ARG A 254 -8.79 11.24 -26.00
C ARG A 254 -7.59 11.59 -26.86
N ALA A 255 -7.73 11.33 -28.15
CA ALA A 255 -6.86 11.85 -29.18
C ALA A 255 -6.93 13.40 -29.22
N ARG A 256 -5.82 14.06 -29.55
CA ARG A 256 -5.82 15.48 -29.88
C ARG A 256 -6.32 15.66 -31.29
N THR A 257 -7.37 16.47 -31.44
CA THR A 257 -8.02 16.69 -32.71
C THR A 257 -8.25 18.17 -32.96
N GLU A 258 -8.13 18.59 -34.23
CA GLU A 258 -8.34 19.96 -34.68
C GLU A 258 -9.28 19.96 -35.87
N PHE A 259 -10.05 21.04 -36.01
CA PHE A 259 -10.87 21.27 -37.22
C PHE A 259 -10.14 22.18 -38.18
N GLU A 260 -10.03 21.74 -39.42
CA GLU A 260 -9.36 22.49 -40.46
C GLU A 260 -10.34 22.68 -41.62
N PRO A 261 -10.65 23.92 -42.06
CA PRO A 261 -11.45 24.17 -43.24
C PRO A 261 -10.71 23.76 -44.49
N PHE A 262 -11.37 23.15 -45.45
CA PHE A 262 -10.78 22.82 -46.75
C PHE A 262 -11.79 22.93 -47.87
N GLY A 263 -11.31 23.31 -49.11
CA GLY A 263 -12.17 23.43 -50.25
C GLY A 263 -13.29 24.43 -50.11
N ASN A 264 -14.40 24.22 -50.84
CA ASN A 264 -15.61 25.05 -50.73
C ASN A 264 -16.53 24.52 -49.60
N ASP A 265 -16.52 25.21 -48.44
CA ASP A 265 -17.38 24.94 -47.29
C ASP A 265 -17.32 23.50 -46.72
N ARG A 266 -16.18 22.86 -46.76
CA ARG A 266 -15.94 21.59 -46.12
C ARG A 266 -15.02 21.74 -44.93
N THR A 267 -15.17 20.85 -43.97
CA THR A 267 -14.29 20.75 -42.82
C THR A 267 -13.65 19.38 -42.79
N ARG A 268 -12.39 19.30 -42.35
CA ARG A 268 -11.72 18.05 -42.04
C ARG A 268 -11.30 18.01 -40.58
N ILE A 269 -11.28 16.84 -40.03
CA ILE A 269 -10.78 16.57 -38.66
C ILE A 269 -9.34 16.08 -38.83
N ILE A 270 -8.42 16.75 -38.17
CA ILE A 270 -7.01 16.40 -38.11
C ILE A 270 -6.75 15.78 -36.75
N VAL A 271 -6.15 14.59 -36.73
CA VAL A 271 -5.73 13.92 -35.49
C VAL A 271 -4.20 14.00 -35.45
N THR A 272 -3.67 14.66 -34.43
CA THR A 272 -2.24 14.88 -34.23
C THR A 272 -1.61 14.04 -33.15
N GLU A 273 -2.41 13.57 -32.17
CA GLU A 273 -1.96 12.71 -31.08
C GLU A 273 -3.00 11.62 -30.81
N LEU A 274 -2.54 10.43 -30.45
CA LEU A 274 -3.39 9.27 -30.14
C LEU A 274 -3.30 8.90 -28.65
N PRO A 275 -4.36 8.29 -28.10
CA PRO A 275 -4.28 7.71 -26.78
C PRO A 275 -3.14 6.67 -26.69
N TYR A 276 -2.51 6.60 -25.53
CA TYR A 276 -1.39 5.70 -25.27
C TYR A 276 -1.75 4.23 -25.56
N GLN A 277 -0.83 3.51 -26.20
CA GLN A 277 -0.97 2.10 -26.62
C GLN A 277 -2.00 1.87 -27.75
N VAL A 278 -2.51 2.88 -28.39
CA VAL A 278 -3.38 2.73 -29.56
C VAL A 278 -2.51 2.57 -30.82
N ASN A 279 -2.79 1.51 -31.58
CA ASN A 279 -2.16 1.27 -32.88
C ASN A 279 -2.84 2.14 -33.95
N LYS A 280 -2.07 3.00 -34.61
CA LYS A 280 -2.58 3.96 -35.59
C LYS A 280 -3.19 3.27 -36.83
N ARG A 281 -2.53 2.28 -37.40
CA ARG A 281 -3.01 1.51 -38.56
C ARG A 281 -4.33 0.81 -38.29
N GLU A 282 -4.43 0.14 -37.15
CA GLU A 282 -5.66 -0.54 -36.72
C GLU A 282 -6.81 0.43 -36.49
N LEU A 283 -6.53 1.60 -35.91
CA LEU A 283 -7.52 2.65 -35.72
C LEU A 283 -8.05 3.17 -37.07
N VAL A 284 -7.16 3.51 -38.02
CA VAL A 284 -7.53 4.00 -39.36
C VAL A 284 -8.36 2.94 -40.09
N ARG A 285 -7.93 1.67 -40.05
CA ARG A 285 -8.67 0.56 -40.64
C ARG A 285 -10.08 0.42 -40.03
N LYS A 286 -10.20 0.48 -38.72
CA LYS A 286 -11.48 0.33 -38.01
C LYS A 286 -12.44 1.50 -38.30
N ILE A 287 -11.93 2.72 -38.42
CA ILE A 287 -12.73 3.87 -38.86
C ILE A 287 -13.26 3.63 -40.26
N ALA A 288 -12.41 3.21 -41.20
CA ALA A 288 -12.80 2.93 -42.58
C ALA A 288 -13.86 1.80 -42.69
N GLU A 289 -13.73 0.74 -41.89
CA GLU A 289 -14.71 -0.34 -41.79
C GLU A 289 -16.06 0.18 -41.30
N GLN A 290 -16.10 0.99 -40.25
CA GLN A 290 -17.34 1.55 -39.71
C GLN A 290 -18.02 2.52 -40.66
N VAL A 291 -17.25 3.30 -41.43
CA VAL A 291 -17.80 4.16 -42.50
C VAL A 291 -18.43 3.31 -43.61
N ARG A 292 -17.78 2.21 -44.00
CA ARG A 292 -18.31 1.27 -45.02
C ARG A 292 -19.58 0.57 -44.52
N GLU A 293 -19.66 0.22 -43.25
CA GLU A 293 -20.83 -0.38 -42.62
C GLU A 293 -21.94 0.64 -42.30
N LYS A 294 -21.76 1.91 -42.65
CA LYS A 294 -22.70 3.02 -42.35
C LYS A 294 -22.98 3.23 -40.86
N ARG A 295 -22.09 2.84 -39.98
CA ARG A 295 -22.16 3.12 -38.54
C ARG A 295 -21.64 4.52 -38.21
N LEU A 296 -20.68 5.00 -39.00
CA LEU A 296 -20.15 6.36 -38.97
C LEU A 296 -20.55 7.07 -40.25
N GLU A 297 -21.44 8.04 -40.12
CA GLU A 297 -21.92 8.86 -41.23
C GLU A 297 -21.18 10.20 -41.24
N GLY A 298 -21.24 10.92 -42.39
CA GLY A 298 -20.69 12.28 -42.53
C GLY A 298 -19.21 12.30 -42.95
N ILE A 299 -18.52 11.17 -43.05
CA ILE A 299 -17.13 11.07 -43.53
C ILE A 299 -17.11 10.83 -45.06
N SER A 300 -16.26 11.58 -45.77
CA SER A 300 -16.08 11.44 -47.22
C SER A 300 -14.78 10.75 -47.59
N ASP A 301 -13.67 11.00 -46.83
CA ASP A 301 -12.37 10.39 -47.09
C ASP A 301 -11.55 10.26 -45.79
N LEU A 302 -10.61 9.33 -45.75
CA LEU A 302 -9.75 9.06 -44.61
C LEU A 302 -8.35 8.73 -45.11
N ARG A 303 -7.37 9.53 -44.67
CA ARG A 303 -5.96 9.39 -45.08
C ARG A 303 -5.01 9.51 -43.92
N ASP A 304 -3.90 8.80 -43.99
CA ASP A 304 -2.74 9.00 -43.11
C ASP A 304 -1.70 9.85 -43.88
N GLU A 305 -1.50 11.05 -43.39
CA GLU A 305 -0.51 12.02 -43.92
C GLU A 305 0.64 12.22 -42.93
N SER A 306 0.85 11.27 -42.01
CA SER A 306 1.95 11.33 -41.04
C SER A 306 3.31 11.32 -41.76
N ASP A 307 4.22 12.18 -41.32
CA ASP A 307 5.56 12.32 -41.86
C ASP A 307 6.63 12.44 -40.76
N ARG A 308 7.83 12.89 -41.07
CA ARG A 308 8.92 13.08 -40.11
C ARG A 308 8.67 14.22 -39.11
N ILE A 309 7.75 15.12 -39.43
CA ILE A 309 7.40 16.27 -38.59
C ILE A 309 6.45 15.82 -37.46
N GLY A 310 5.54 14.88 -37.78
CA GLY A 310 4.58 14.38 -36.76
C GLY A 310 3.47 13.52 -37.34
N MET A 311 2.62 13.06 -36.44
CA MET A 311 1.43 12.31 -36.78
C MET A 311 0.37 13.25 -37.35
N ARG A 312 -0.27 12.82 -38.43
CA ARG A 312 -1.36 13.55 -39.09
C ARG A 312 -2.33 12.57 -39.74
N ILE A 313 -3.43 12.25 -39.08
CA ILE A 313 -4.54 11.51 -39.67
C ILE A 313 -5.58 12.53 -40.14
N VAL A 314 -5.97 12.46 -41.38
CA VAL A 314 -6.93 13.39 -42.01
C VAL A 314 -8.26 12.67 -42.23
N ILE A 315 -9.33 13.18 -41.63
CA ILE A 315 -10.70 12.70 -41.80
C ILE A 315 -11.51 13.79 -42.48
N GLU A 316 -11.79 13.65 -43.80
CA GLU A 316 -12.54 14.62 -44.54
C GLU A 316 -14.05 14.39 -44.33
N LEU A 317 -14.78 15.49 -44.08
CA LEU A 317 -16.22 15.44 -43.86
C LEU A 317 -16.98 15.76 -45.15
N LYS A 318 -18.20 15.24 -45.24
CA LYS A 318 -19.16 15.63 -46.29
C LYS A 318 -19.62 17.08 -46.05
N LYS A 319 -20.06 17.76 -47.12
CA LYS A 319 -20.43 19.19 -47.06
C LYS A 319 -21.49 19.49 -45.99
N ASP A 320 -22.45 18.62 -45.79
CA ASP A 320 -23.59 18.84 -44.91
C ASP A 320 -23.43 18.21 -43.52
N ALA A 321 -22.24 17.63 -43.22
CA ALA A 321 -21.96 16.99 -41.96
C ALA A 321 -21.57 18.00 -40.88
N ASN A 322 -22.20 17.89 -39.71
CA ASN A 322 -21.76 18.67 -38.51
C ASN A 322 -20.47 18.09 -37.94
N PRO A 323 -19.35 18.85 -37.97
CA PRO A 323 -18.05 18.32 -37.55
C PRO A 323 -18.04 17.84 -36.10
N GLN A 324 -18.70 18.53 -35.18
CA GLN A 324 -18.77 18.16 -33.77
C GLN A 324 -19.50 16.86 -33.54
N VAL A 325 -20.62 16.64 -34.26
CA VAL A 325 -21.42 15.40 -34.17
C VAL A 325 -20.60 14.20 -34.66
N VAL A 326 -19.89 14.38 -35.81
CA VAL A 326 -19.04 13.32 -36.34
C VAL A 326 -17.88 13.02 -35.38
N LEU A 327 -17.24 14.03 -34.84
CA LEU A 327 -16.15 13.87 -33.85
C LEU A 327 -16.62 13.14 -32.60
N ASN A 328 -17.79 13.51 -32.04
CA ASN A 328 -18.37 12.82 -30.88
C ASN A 328 -18.67 11.35 -31.17
N ASN A 329 -19.18 11.04 -32.38
CA ASN A 329 -19.42 9.65 -32.81
C ASN A 329 -18.10 8.88 -32.94
N LEU A 330 -17.06 9.51 -33.48
CA LEU A 330 -15.71 8.95 -33.55
C LEU A 330 -15.15 8.60 -32.18
N PHE A 331 -15.26 9.51 -31.18
CA PHE A 331 -14.88 9.25 -29.81
C PHE A 331 -15.68 8.11 -29.15
N LYS A 332 -16.95 8.03 -29.44
CA LYS A 332 -17.84 7.01 -28.86
C LYS A 332 -17.62 5.61 -29.44
N GLN A 333 -17.25 5.52 -30.72
CA GLN A 333 -17.24 4.25 -31.47
C GLN A 333 -15.83 3.75 -31.81
N THR A 334 -14.80 4.54 -31.60
CA THR A 334 -13.43 4.19 -32.02
C THR A 334 -12.41 4.43 -30.89
N ALA A 335 -11.18 3.94 -31.08
CA ALA A 335 -10.09 4.14 -30.14
C ALA A 335 -9.48 5.57 -30.17
N LEU A 336 -10.13 6.54 -30.85
CA LEU A 336 -9.83 7.97 -30.64
C LEU A 336 -10.15 8.43 -29.21
N GLN A 337 -11.03 7.72 -28.52
CA GLN A 337 -11.16 7.79 -27.08
C GLN A 337 -11.10 6.39 -26.51
N THR A 338 -10.25 6.18 -25.51
CA THR A 338 -10.11 4.90 -24.82
C THR A 338 -10.03 5.08 -23.31
N SER A 339 -10.33 4.03 -22.58
CA SER A 339 -10.13 4.03 -21.15
C SER A 339 -8.83 3.35 -20.80
N PHE A 340 -8.04 3.98 -19.92
CA PHE A 340 -6.83 3.42 -19.34
C PHE A 340 -7.10 3.03 -17.88
N GLY A 341 -7.09 1.73 -17.60
CA GLY A 341 -7.26 1.22 -16.24
C GLY A 341 -5.94 1.26 -15.50
N ILE A 342 -5.87 1.97 -14.39
CA ILE A 342 -4.68 2.05 -13.54
C ILE A 342 -4.75 0.98 -12.46
N ILE A 343 -3.67 0.20 -12.33
CA ILE A 343 -3.44 -0.75 -11.24
C ILE A 343 -1.99 -0.61 -10.83
N MET A 344 -1.74 0.05 -9.70
CA MET A 344 -0.38 0.33 -9.21
C MET A 344 0.12 -0.82 -8.34
N LEU A 345 0.26 -2.00 -8.95
CA LEU A 345 0.77 -3.20 -8.31
C LEU A 345 2.28 -3.33 -8.57
N ALA A 346 3.07 -3.45 -7.52
CA ALA A 346 4.52 -3.66 -7.60
C ALA A 346 4.99 -4.61 -6.49
N LEU A 347 6.23 -5.10 -6.62
CA LEU A 347 6.89 -5.90 -5.59
C LEU A 347 7.49 -4.99 -4.52
N VAL A 348 7.19 -5.28 -3.27
CA VAL A 348 7.72 -4.61 -2.08
C VAL A 348 8.46 -5.61 -1.19
N ASP A 349 9.02 -5.14 -0.06
CA ASP A 349 9.70 -5.96 0.94
C ASP A 349 10.77 -6.87 0.30
N ASP A 350 11.70 -6.24 -0.42
CA ASP A 350 12.80 -6.93 -1.13
C ASP A 350 12.31 -8.05 -2.05
N GLN A 351 11.27 -7.75 -2.86
CA GLN A 351 10.60 -8.64 -3.84
C GLN A 351 9.81 -9.82 -3.24
N LYS A 352 9.53 -9.79 -1.94
CA LYS A 352 8.80 -10.88 -1.27
C LYS A 352 7.29 -10.78 -1.39
N GLN A 353 6.74 -9.56 -1.60
CA GLN A 353 5.31 -9.33 -1.59
C GLN A 353 4.83 -8.46 -2.75
N PRO A 354 3.88 -8.93 -3.58
CA PRO A 354 3.14 -8.06 -4.50
C PRO A 354 2.10 -7.24 -3.72
N LYS A 355 2.07 -5.92 -3.94
CA LYS A 355 1.17 -5.01 -3.24
C LYS A 355 0.66 -3.92 -4.16
N ILE A 356 -0.65 -3.61 -4.06
CA ILE A 356 -1.22 -2.43 -4.69
C ILE A 356 -0.90 -1.23 -3.80
N LEU A 357 -0.29 -0.22 -4.38
CA LEU A 357 0.27 0.92 -3.67
C LEU A 357 -0.43 2.21 -4.09
N SER A 358 -0.64 3.12 -3.15
CA SER A 358 -0.99 4.50 -3.46
C SER A 358 0.24 5.24 -4.00
N LEU A 359 0.03 6.41 -4.62
CA LEU A 359 1.12 7.26 -5.08
C LEU A 359 2.12 7.57 -3.96
N ARG A 360 1.61 7.92 -2.78
CA ARG A 360 2.42 8.22 -1.60
C ARG A 360 3.29 7.03 -1.19
N GLN A 361 2.72 5.84 -1.15
CA GLN A 361 3.48 4.63 -0.80
C GLN A 361 4.59 4.31 -1.80
N ILE A 362 4.35 4.52 -3.10
CA ILE A 362 5.40 4.33 -4.12
C ILE A 362 6.55 5.32 -3.90
N ILE A 363 6.24 6.58 -3.61
CA ILE A 363 7.26 7.59 -3.34
C ILE A 363 8.03 7.25 -2.05
N ASP A 364 7.35 6.84 -1.00
CA ASP A 364 7.99 6.45 0.27
C ASP A 364 8.95 5.27 0.08
N GLU A 365 8.53 4.20 -0.63
CA GLU A 365 9.39 3.05 -0.93
C GLU A 365 10.62 3.45 -1.76
N TYR A 366 10.42 4.31 -2.76
CA TYR A 366 11.50 4.84 -3.57
C TYR A 366 12.48 5.68 -2.73
N LEU A 367 11.99 6.61 -1.91
CA LEU A 367 12.84 7.45 -1.07
C LEU A 367 13.61 6.64 -0.02
N ASN A 368 12.99 5.63 0.58
CA ASN A 368 13.66 4.71 1.50
C ASN A 368 14.80 3.97 0.79
N HIS A 369 14.58 3.49 -0.43
CA HIS A 369 15.63 2.88 -1.24
C HIS A 369 16.77 3.86 -1.52
N GLN A 370 16.45 5.11 -1.92
CA GLN A 370 17.47 6.12 -2.19
C GLN A 370 18.30 6.50 -0.94
N MET A 371 17.66 6.58 0.21
CA MET A 371 18.37 6.80 1.48
C MET A 371 19.35 5.66 1.78
N GLU A 372 18.96 4.42 1.54
CA GLU A 372 19.84 3.26 1.72
C GLU A 372 20.99 3.25 0.70
N VAL A 373 20.71 3.54 -0.57
CA VAL A 373 21.73 3.66 -1.62
C VAL A 373 22.74 4.75 -1.27
N LEU A 374 22.26 5.90 -0.81
CA LEU A 374 23.11 7.03 -0.43
C LEU A 374 23.95 6.72 0.80
N ARG A 375 23.37 6.08 1.81
CA ARG A 375 24.08 5.62 3.01
C ARG A 375 25.22 4.65 2.65
N ARG A 376 24.89 3.60 1.90
CA ARG A 376 25.88 2.57 1.48
C ARG A 376 26.98 3.15 0.59
N ARG A 377 26.63 4.05 -0.34
CA ARG A 377 27.61 4.80 -1.14
C ARG A 377 28.56 5.59 -0.24
N THR A 378 28.03 6.31 0.73
CA THR A 378 28.83 7.13 1.65
C THR A 378 29.74 6.26 2.52
N GLU A 379 29.26 5.12 2.99
CA GLU A 379 30.07 4.11 3.72
C GLU A 379 31.21 3.57 2.85
N TYR A 380 30.94 3.26 1.59
CA TYR A 380 31.95 2.83 0.63
C TYR A 380 33.00 3.90 0.38
N ASP A 381 32.57 5.12 0.09
CA ASP A 381 33.45 6.25 -0.18
C ASP A 381 34.28 6.60 1.08
N LEU A 382 33.69 6.53 2.26
CA LEU A 382 34.40 6.70 3.55
C LEU A 382 35.45 5.61 3.75
N ARG A 383 35.12 4.35 3.51
CA ARG A 383 36.08 3.24 3.59
C ARG A 383 37.27 3.45 2.65
N LYS A 384 36.99 3.79 1.39
CA LYS A 384 38.03 4.06 0.38
C LYS A 384 38.89 5.28 0.73
N ALA A 385 38.28 6.34 1.23
CA ALA A 385 39.01 7.51 1.68
C ALA A 385 39.93 7.19 2.87
N ARG A 386 39.46 6.39 3.85
CA ARG A 386 40.29 5.95 4.99
C ARG A 386 41.43 5.05 4.55
N GLU A 387 41.16 4.07 3.67
CA GLU A 387 42.19 3.19 3.10
C GLU A 387 43.30 4.02 2.43
N ARG A 388 42.90 5.03 1.62
CA ARG A 388 43.87 5.91 0.93
C ARG A 388 44.60 6.85 1.87
N ALA A 389 43.90 7.47 2.84
CA ALA A 389 44.52 8.33 3.84
C ALA A 389 45.54 7.56 4.68
N HIS A 390 45.25 6.33 5.06
CA HIS A 390 46.16 5.45 5.79
C HIS A 390 47.43 5.14 5.00
N LEU A 391 47.30 4.88 3.68
CA LEU A 391 48.51 4.73 2.83
C LEU A 391 49.33 6.02 2.74
N LEU A 392 48.66 7.17 2.57
CA LEU A 392 49.35 8.45 2.48
C LEU A 392 50.08 8.82 3.77
N GLU A 393 49.50 8.48 4.92
CA GLU A 393 50.18 8.66 6.23
C GLU A 393 51.51 7.92 6.30
N GLY A 394 51.55 6.66 5.88
CA GLY A 394 52.78 5.88 5.78
C GLY A 394 53.77 6.48 4.80
N LEU A 395 53.31 6.93 3.63
CA LEU A 395 54.18 7.58 2.63
C LEU A 395 54.74 8.92 3.09
N LEU A 396 53.98 9.71 3.84
CA LEU A 396 54.45 10.97 4.43
C LEU A 396 55.52 10.72 5.48
N ILE A 397 55.35 9.71 6.37
CA ILE A 397 56.33 9.29 7.33
C ILE A 397 57.64 8.89 6.62
N ALA A 398 57.54 8.13 5.53
CA ALA A 398 58.68 7.71 4.71
C ALA A 398 59.38 8.90 4.06
N GLN A 399 58.60 9.85 3.54
CA GLN A 399 59.14 11.05 2.89
C GLN A 399 59.90 11.96 3.87
N ASP A 400 59.37 12.09 5.09
CA ASP A 400 60.04 12.88 6.16
C ASP A 400 61.32 12.21 6.67
N ASN A 401 61.47 10.90 6.46
CA ASN A 401 62.64 10.13 6.89
C ASN A 401 63.34 9.42 5.74
N ILE A 402 63.38 10.04 4.56
CA ILE A 402 63.75 9.39 3.29
C ILE A 402 65.15 8.76 3.32
N ASP A 403 66.14 9.44 3.89
CA ASP A 403 67.51 8.95 3.96
C ASP A 403 67.61 7.66 4.79
N GLU A 404 66.86 7.58 5.88
CA GLU A 404 66.81 6.40 6.72
C GLU A 404 66.05 5.24 6.06
N VAL A 405 64.96 5.53 5.37
CA VAL A 405 64.23 4.54 4.57
C VAL A 405 65.11 3.94 3.48
N ILE A 406 65.82 4.78 2.72
CA ILE A 406 66.77 4.31 1.69
C ILE A 406 67.89 3.48 2.33
N ARG A 407 68.41 3.86 3.47
CA ARG A 407 69.44 3.13 4.17
C ARG A 407 68.95 1.73 4.59
N ILE A 408 67.73 1.64 5.16
CA ILE A 408 67.12 0.34 5.55
C ILE A 408 66.91 -0.53 4.33
N ILE A 409 66.31 -0.05 3.26
CA ILE A 409 66.06 -0.82 2.04
C ILE A 409 67.36 -1.33 1.44
N ARG A 410 68.45 -0.52 1.42
CA ARG A 410 69.72 -0.93 0.84
C ARG A 410 70.55 -1.89 1.73
N SER A 411 70.32 -1.87 3.06
CA SER A 411 71.04 -2.68 3.98
C SER A 411 70.44 -4.07 4.26
N ARG A 412 69.24 -4.30 3.81
CA ARG A 412 68.45 -5.53 4.05
C ARG A 412 68.17 -6.26 2.75
N TYR A 413 68.28 -7.58 2.77
CA TYR A 413 68.09 -8.43 1.57
C TYR A 413 66.66 -8.91 1.41
N ASP A 414 66.02 -9.43 2.47
CA ASP A 414 64.67 -10.04 2.43
C ASP A 414 63.71 -9.51 3.53
N ASP A 415 64.21 -8.80 4.54
CA ASP A 415 63.45 -8.33 5.72
C ASP A 415 63.27 -6.81 5.78
N ALA A 416 63.36 -6.13 4.61
CA ALA A 416 63.26 -4.69 4.55
C ALA A 416 61.86 -4.16 4.99
N ARG A 417 60.79 -4.93 4.69
CA ARG A 417 59.45 -4.62 5.08
C ARG A 417 59.28 -4.60 6.60
N GLU A 418 59.70 -5.71 7.24
CA GLU A 418 59.64 -5.86 8.70
C GLU A 418 60.45 -4.80 9.42
N ALA A 419 61.63 -4.49 8.89
CA ALA A 419 62.48 -3.41 9.45
C ALA A 419 61.87 -2.01 9.35
N LEU A 420 61.14 -1.72 8.25
CA LEU A 420 60.40 -0.46 8.11
C LEU A 420 59.21 -0.41 9.08
N MET A 421 58.49 -1.53 9.23
CA MET A 421 57.39 -1.66 10.19
C MET A 421 57.87 -1.40 11.62
N GLU A 422 58.93 -2.06 12.05
CA GLU A 422 59.47 -1.92 13.41
C GLU A 422 60.03 -0.53 13.67
N ARG A 423 60.69 0.05 12.69
CA ARG A 423 61.38 1.36 12.86
C ARG A 423 60.42 2.52 12.90
N PHE A 424 59.41 2.53 12.09
CA PHE A 424 58.48 3.66 11.91
C PHE A 424 57.08 3.43 12.46
N GLY A 425 56.81 2.25 13.03
CA GLY A 425 55.50 1.89 13.56
C GLY A 425 54.43 1.70 12.45
N LEU A 426 54.88 1.30 11.26
CA LEU A 426 54.00 1.10 10.09
C LEU A 426 53.38 -0.28 10.09
N ASP A 427 52.26 -0.42 9.45
CA ASP A 427 51.69 -1.73 9.15
C ASP A 427 52.25 -2.34 7.83
N GLU A 428 51.89 -3.56 7.56
CA GLU A 428 52.36 -4.28 6.38
C GLU A 428 51.99 -3.58 5.07
N VAL A 429 50.79 -3.02 4.99
CA VAL A 429 50.25 -2.37 3.78
C VAL A 429 51.01 -1.05 3.52
N GLN A 430 51.25 -0.26 4.57
CA GLN A 430 52.06 0.96 4.51
C GLN A 430 53.51 0.69 4.14
N ALA A 431 54.13 -0.32 4.78
CA ALA A 431 55.50 -0.68 4.49
C ALA A 431 55.69 -1.22 3.05
N GLN A 432 54.75 -1.99 2.56
CA GLN A 432 54.74 -2.47 1.15
C GLN A 432 54.60 -1.28 0.17
N ALA A 433 53.70 -0.33 0.47
CA ALA A 433 53.50 0.87 -0.37
C ALA A 433 54.79 1.71 -0.45
N ILE A 434 55.60 1.75 0.62
CA ILE A 434 56.90 2.46 0.65
C ILE A 434 57.90 1.70 -0.24
N LEU A 435 57.95 0.37 -0.17
CA LEU A 435 58.84 -0.45 -1.02
C LEU A 435 58.50 -0.32 -2.51
N ASP A 436 57.22 -0.20 -2.85
CA ASP A 436 56.73 -0.03 -4.23
C ASP A 436 56.86 1.42 -4.75
N MET A 437 57.39 2.35 -3.91
CA MET A 437 57.50 3.75 -4.28
C MET A 437 58.53 3.97 -5.39
N ARG A 438 58.15 4.69 -6.43
CA ARG A 438 59.04 5.02 -7.54
C ARG A 438 60.03 6.09 -7.11
N LEU A 439 61.30 5.99 -7.54
CA LEU A 439 62.36 6.97 -7.25
C LEU A 439 61.99 8.42 -7.56
N LYS A 440 61.12 8.66 -8.55
CA LYS A 440 60.60 9.99 -8.88
C LYS A 440 59.77 10.59 -7.74
N ALA A 441 59.09 9.79 -6.95
CA ALA A 441 58.26 10.26 -5.81
C ALA A 441 59.07 10.83 -4.63
N LEU A 442 60.40 10.71 -4.69
CA LEU A 442 61.31 11.23 -3.67
C LEU A 442 61.59 12.77 -3.81
N GLN A 443 61.00 13.43 -4.80
CA GLN A 443 61.17 14.88 -5.01
C GLN A 443 60.34 15.70 -4.02
N GLY A 444 60.84 16.83 -3.53
CA GLY A 444 60.18 17.69 -2.57
C GLY A 444 58.81 18.21 -3.00
N LEU A 445 58.59 18.41 -4.31
CA LEU A 445 57.30 18.80 -4.89
C LEU A 445 56.23 17.67 -4.73
N ASP A 446 56.64 16.40 -4.66
CA ASP A 446 55.68 15.30 -4.48
C ASP A 446 55.24 15.19 -3.00
N ARG A 447 56.06 15.63 -2.02
CA ARG A 447 55.66 15.72 -0.60
C ARG A 447 54.49 16.70 -0.40
N GLU A 448 54.57 17.90 -0.98
CA GLU A 448 53.47 18.88 -0.90
C GLU A 448 52.17 18.37 -1.51
N LYS A 449 52.27 17.63 -2.60
CA LYS A 449 51.12 16.98 -3.23
C LYS A 449 50.50 15.90 -2.34
N LEU A 450 51.34 15.03 -1.73
CA LEU A 450 50.86 13.98 -0.82
C LEU A 450 50.20 14.61 0.41
N GLN A 451 50.73 15.67 0.97
CA GLN A 451 50.14 16.39 2.10
C GLN A 451 48.79 17.04 1.69
N SER A 452 48.74 17.69 0.53
CA SER A 452 47.48 18.28 0.05
C SER A 452 46.43 17.20 -0.19
N GLU A 453 46.81 16.06 -0.79
CA GLU A 453 45.88 14.93 -1.00
C GLU A 453 45.39 14.36 0.36
N TYR A 454 46.27 14.24 1.35
CA TYR A 454 45.92 13.78 2.68
C TYR A 454 44.91 14.73 3.35
N ASP A 455 45.20 16.03 3.32
CA ASP A 455 44.34 17.05 3.91
C ASP A 455 42.95 17.09 3.26
N GLU A 456 42.88 17.00 1.91
CA GLU A 456 41.64 16.89 1.20
C GLU A 456 40.85 15.62 1.58
N LEU A 457 41.53 14.47 1.72
CA LEU A 457 40.91 13.24 2.16
C LEU A 457 40.38 13.31 3.57
N MET A 458 41.10 13.96 4.49
CA MET A 458 40.67 14.15 5.87
C MET A 458 39.40 15.03 5.94
N GLN A 459 39.32 16.09 5.13
CA GLN A 459 38.08 16.88 5.00
C GLN A 459 36.93 16.05 4.47
N ARG A 460 37.17 15.22 3.46
CA ARG A 460 36.15 14.31 2.91
C ARG A 460 35.72 13.26 3.93
N ILE A 461 36.66 12.68 4.67
CA ILE A 461 36.35 11.70 5.74
C ILE A 461 35.45 12.35 6.80
N THR A 462 35.80 13.57 7.26
CA THR A 462 34.96 14.31 8.21
C THR A 462 33.56 14.54 7.67
N TYR A 463 33.45 14.97 6.43
CA TYR A 463 32.15 15.18 5.76
C TYR A 463 31.34 13.89 5.66
N PHE A 464 31.94 12.77 5.27
CA PHE A 464 31.24 11.48 5.18
C PHE A 464 30.76 10.97 6.54
N VAL A 465 31.58 11.14 7.59
CA VAL A 465 31.19 10.79 8.97
C VAL A 465 29.98 11.63 9.40
N GLU A 466 30.04 12.94 9.19
CA GLU A 466 28.90 13.82 9.51
C GLU A 466 27.61 13.43 8.75
N LEU A 467 27.71 13.00 7.49
CA LEU A 467 26.56 12.55 6.72
C LEU A 467 25.95 11.27 7.30
N LEU A 468 26.78 10.33 7.73
CA LEU A 468 26.32 9.05 8.29
C LEU A 468 25.72 9.21 9.69
N GLU A 469 26.22 10.18 10.47
CA GLU A 469 25.71 10.47 11.81
C GLU A 469 24.45 11.33 11.82
N ASN A 470 24.18 12.07 10.73
CA ASN A 470 23.06 13.01 10.67
C ASN A 470 22.09 12.66 9.52
N PRO A 471 20.97 11.99 9.82
CA PRO A 471 19.96 11.63 8.81
C PRO A 471 19.36 12.84 8.06
N GLU A 472 19.27 14.01 8.72
CA GLU A 472 18.72 15.21 8.05
C GLU A 472 19.71 15.76 7.01
N LYS A 473 21.01 15.73 7.28
CA LYS A 473 22.02 16.08 6.27
C LYS A 473 21.96 15.11 5.07
N LEU A 474 21.78 13.83 5.36
CA LEU A 474 21.68 12.81 4.32
C LEU A 474 20.43 13.04 3.43
N ARG A 475 19.29 13.38 4.03
CA ARG A 475 18.06 13.79 3.30
C ARG A 475 18.31 15.04 2.46
N GLY A 476 19.04 16.03 2.99
CA GLY A 476 19.42 17.23 2.25
C GLY A 476 20.21 16.91 0.99
N VAL A 477 21.20 16.01 1.08
CA VAL A 477 21.98 15.57 -0.10
C VAL A 477 21.09 14.84 -1.09
N LEU A 478 20.20 13.95 -0.65
CA LEU A 478 19.24 13.28 -1.54
C LEU A 478 18.36 14.28 -2.28
N ARG A 479 17.85 15.28 -1.56
CA ARG A 479 17.04 16.36 -2.14
C ARG A 479 17.80 17.11 -3.25
N GLU A 480 19.02 17.52 -2.99
CA GLU A 480 19.86 18.23 -3.97
C GLU A 480 20.15 17.38 -5.21
N GLU A 481 20.46 16.10 -5.04
CA GLU A 481 20.71 15.19 -6.13
C GLU A 481 19.48 14.94 -7.01
N LEU A 482 18.28 14.81 -6.42
CA LEU A 482 17.03 14.71 -7.14
C LEU A 482 16.75 15.98 -7.95
N ILE A 483 16.95 17.15 -7.35
CA ILE A 483 16.81 18.44 -8.04
C ILE A 483 17.79 18.54 -9.22
N ALA A 484 19.04 18.14 -9.05
CA ALA A 484 20.04 18.17 -10.11
C ALA A 484 19.65 17.24 -11.30
N ILE A 485 19.05 16.08 -11.03
CA ILE A 485 18.52 15.19 -12.07
C ILE A 485 17.32 15.82 -12.76
N ARG A 486 16.40 16.42 -12.03
CA ARG A 486 15.26 17.16 -12.58
C ARG A 486 15.77 18.24 -13.55
N ASP A 487 16.66 19.11 -13.10
CA ASP A 487 17.13 20.25 -13.87
C ASP A 487 17.93 19.82 -15.12
N LYS A 488 18.52 18.62 -15.10
CA LYS A 488 19.26 18.05 -16.23
C LYS A 488 18.37 17.38 -17.29
N PHE A 489 17.26 16.73 -16.87
CA PHE A 489 16.50 15.84 -17.73
C PHE A 489 15.02 16.17 -17.87
N ALA A 490 14.45 17.05 -17.02
CA ALA A 490 13.03 17.39 -17.10
C ALA A 490 12.71 18.08 -18.43
N ASP A 491 11.56 17.74 -18.96
CA ASP A 491 10.95 18.32 -20.14
C ASP A 491 9.50 18.75 -19.87
N GLY A 492 8.86 19.35 -20.86
CA GLY A 492 7.46 19.73 -20.77
C GLY A 492 6.50 18.55 -20.74
N ARG A 493 5.35 18.73 -20.10
CA ARG A 493 4.26 17.78 -20.14
C ARG A 493 3.76 17.60 -21.58
N LYS A 494 3.53 16.35 -22.00
CA LYS A 494 2.99 15.99 -23.31
C LYS A 494 1.47 15.83 -23.28
N THR A 495 0.94 15.21 -22.23
CA THR A 495 -0.50 14.93 -22.10
C THR A 495 -1.22 16.09 -21.42
N GLU A 496 -2.24 16.62 -22.05
CA GLU A 496 -3.13 17.63 -21.48
C GLU A 496 -4.13 16.99 -20.52
N ILE A 497 -4.52 17.70 -19.46
CA ILE A 497 -5.59 17.28 -18.54
C ILE A 497 -6.68 18.33 -18.62
N GLN A 498 -7.86 17.94 -19.09
CA GLN A 498 -9.02 18.80 -19.16
C GLN A 498 -9.98 18.48 -18.02
N ASP A 499 -10.39 19.52 -17.29
CA ASP A 499 -11.42 19.40 -16.28
C ASP A 499 -12.78 19.26 -16.97
N ILE A 500 -13.61 18.35 -16.50
CA ILE A 500 -15.00 18.19 -16.95
C ILE A 500 -15.85 18.89 -15.90
N GLU A 501 -16.83 19.69 -16.31
CA GLU A 501 -17.72 20.45 -15.41
C GLU A 501 -18.50 19.56 -14.41
N ASP A 502 -18.63 18.27 -14.69
CA ASP A 502 -19.18 17.26 -13.78
C ASP A 502 -18.03 16.41 -13.20
N GLU A 503 -17.17 16.97 -12.36
CA GLU A 503 -16.23 16.17 -11.57
C GLU A 503 -16.99 15.38 -10.50
N ILE A 504 -17.23 14.13 -10.81
CA ILE A 504 -17.74 13.12 -9.88
C ILE A 504 -16.70 12.93 -8.76
N ASP A 505 -17.12 13.11 -7.52
CA ASP A 505 -16.26 12.87 -6.36
C ASP A 505 -15.80 11.39 -6.36
N ILE A 506 -14.63 11.07 -5.77
CA ILE A 506 -14.13 9.67 -5.68
C ILE A 506 -15.23 8.75 -5.11
N GLU A 507 -16.03 9.28 -4.24
CA GLU A 507 -17.16 8.63 -3.60
C GLU A 507 -18.26 8.26 -4.61
N ASP A 508 -18.46 9.06 -5.66
CA ASP A 508 -19.44 8.81 -6.73
C ASP A 508 -19.00 7.74 -7.75
N LEU A 509 -17.71 7.40 -7.76
CA LEU A 509 -17.17 6.32 -8.60
C LEU A 509 -17.24 4.95 -7.93
N ILE A 510 -17.53 4.91 -6.64
CA ILE A 510 -17.68 3.70 -5.86
C ILE A 510 -19.16 3.40 -5.80
N GLU A 511 -19.56 2.24 -6.28
CA GLU A 511 -20.95 1.79 -6.20
C GLU A 511 -21.40 1.82 -4.74
N GLU A 512 -22.52 2.50 -4.49
CA GLU A 512 -23.10 2.54 -3.15
C GLU A 512 -23.75 1.18 -2.87
N GLU A 513 -23.06 0.39 -2.05
CA GLU A 513 -23.54 -0.90 -1.58
C GLU A 513 -23.70 -0.89 -0.07
N THR A 514 -24.77 -1.53 0.39
CA THR A 514 -24.89 -1.87 1.81
C THR A 514 -24.02 -3.09 2.11
N CYS A 515 -23.11 -2.95 3.04
CA CYS A 515 -22.12 -3.98 3.37
C CYS A 515 -22.24 -4.43 4.82
N ALA A 516 -22.06 -5.72 5.05
CA ALA A 516 -21.82 -6.25 6.37
C ALA A 516 -20.29 -6.21 6.66
N ILE A 517 -19.92 -5.55 7.73
CA ILE A 517 -18.53 -5.46 8.18
C ILE A 517 -18.40 -6.28 9.44
N THR A 518 -17.43 -7.19 9.46
CA THR A 518 -17.15 -8.05 10.61
C THR A 518 -15.79 -7.74 11.20
N LEU A 519 -15.71 -7.68 12.52
CA LEU A 519 -14.48 -7.53 13.28
C LEU A 519 -14.35 -8.71 14.25
N SER A 520 -13.26 -9.48 14.15
CA SER A 520 -12.99 -10.60 15.03
C SER A 520 -12.31 -10.16 16.33
N ASN A 521 -12.34 -11.02 17.35
CA ASN A 521 -11.69 -10.76 18.63
C ASN A 521 -10.17 -10.62 18.52
N GLN A 522 -9.53 -11.34 17.58
CA GLN A 522 -8.10 -11.20 17.27
C GLN A 522 -7.78 -10.02 16.34
N GLY A 523 -8.77 -9.18 16.02
CA GLY A 523 -8.59 -7.96 15.23
C GLY A 523 -8.50 -8.19 13.73
N TYR A 524 -9.23 -9.17 13.16
CA TYR A 524 -9.40 -9.29 11.71
C TYR A 524 -10.69 -8.60 11.28
N ILE A 525 -10.56 -7.70 10.30
CA ILE A 525 -11.67 -6.95 9.73
C ILE A 525 -11.88 -7.29 8.27
N LYS A 526 -13.12 -7.34 7.85
CA LYS A 526 -13.51 -7.47 6.43
C LYS A 526 -14.86 -6.85 6.15
N ARG A 527 -15.08 -6.50 4.91
CA ARG A 527 -16.34 -6.04 4.34
C ARG A 527 -16.88 -7.08 3.37
N MET A 528 -18.19 -7.27 3.35
CA MET A 528 -18.90 -8.17 2.42
C MET A 528 -20.20 -7.50 1.98
N SER A 529 -20.66 -7.77 0.74
CA SER A 529 -22.01 -7.35 0.33
C SER A 529 -23.07 -8.08 1.16
N VAL A 530 -24.11 -7.36 1.58
CA VAL A 530 -25.24 -7.94 2.34
C VAL A 530 -25.97 -9.01 1.55
N ASP A 531 -26.00 -8.94 0.22
CA ASP A 531 -26.59 -9.95 -0.66
C ASP A 531 -25.97 -11.35 -0.51
N THR A 532 -24.77 -11.44 0.06
CA THR A 532 -24.07 -12.70 0.34
C THR A 532 -24.68 -13.46 1.54
N TYR A 533 -25.53 -12.80 2.34
CA TYR A 533 -26.22 -13.34 3.52
C TYR A 533 -27.69 -13.67 3.22
N ARG A 534 -28.03 -14.25 2.08
CA ARG A 534 -29.42 -14.65 1.79
C ARG A 534 -29.98 -15.59 2.87
N THR A 535 -31.18 -15.22 3.32
CA THR A 535 -32.03 -15.92 4.30
C THR A 535 -32.14 -17.43 4.05
N GLN A 536 -31.80 -18.23 5.04
CA GLN A 536 -32.15 -19.65 5.07
C GLN A 536 -33.49 -19.84 5.81
N SER A 537 -34.35 -20.69 5.22
CA SER A 537 -35.64 -21.07 5.81
C SER A 537 -35.43 -21.74 7.18
N ARG A 538 -36.43 -21.63 8.08
CA ARG A 538 -36.47 -22.29 9.39
C ARG A 538 -36.07 -23.78 9.29
N GLY A 539 -35.05 -24.20 10.04
CA GLY A 539 -34.53 -25.57 10.10
C GLY A 539 -33.17 -25.80 9.43
N GLY A 540 -32.55 -24.80 8.79
CA GLY A 540 -31.20 -24.91 8.24
C GLY A 540 -30.10 -24.92 9.32
N ARG A 541 -29.02 -25.69 9.10
CA ARG A 541 -27.79 -25.61 9.91
C ARG A 541 -27.18 -24.24 9.71
N GLY A 542 -26.87 -23.53 10.79
CA GLY A 542 -26.19 -22.24 10.78
C GLY A 542 -24.95 -22.26 9.88
N VAL A 543 -24.72 -21.18 9.16
CA VAL A 543 -23.61 -21.07 8.22
C VAL A 543 -22.43 -20.37 8.91
N SER A 544 -21.25 -20.98 8.87
CA SER A 544 -20.03 -20.36 9.38
C SER A 544 -19.73 -19.05 8.64
N ALA A 545 -19.63 -17.95 9.38
CA ALA A 545 -19.40 -16.62 8.84
C ALA A 545 -17.93 -16.36 8.47
N GLN A 546 -16.99 -17.18 8.98
CA GLN A 546 -15.56 -16.97 8.81
C GLN A 546 -14.78 -18.25 9.19
N ASN A 547 -13.74 -18.62 8.42
CA ASN A 547 -12.76 -19.60 8.86
C ASN A 547 -11.78 -18.92 9.84
N LEU A 548 -12.04 -19.08 11.11
CA LEU A 548 -11.23 -18.55 12.20
C LEU A 548 -10.25 -19.63 12.70
N LYS A 549 -9.14 -19.23 13.32
CA LYS A 549 -8.31 -20.15 14.12
C LYS A 549 -9.13 -20.67 15.30
N GLU A 550 -8.74 -21.78 15.87
CA GLU A 550 -9.47 -22.48 16.96
C GLU A 550 -9.83 -21.62 18.19
N GLU A 551 -9.29 -20.39 18.31
CA GLU A 551 -9.53 -19.49 19.44
C GLU A 551 -10.04 -18.08 19.03
N ASP A 552 -10.42 -17.84 17.77
CA ASP A 552 -10.93 -16.54 17.31
C ASP A 552 -12.43 -16.60 17.03
N TYR A 553 -13.15 -15.52 17.30
CA TYR A 553 -14.59 -15.39 17.04
C TYR A 553 -14.93 -13.97 16.57
N VAL A 554 -16.05 -13.82 15.89
CA VAL A 554 -16.53 -12.51 15.43
C VAL A 554 -17.03 -11.72 16.63
N LYS A 555 -16.31 -10.63 16.96
CA LYS A 555 -16.62 -9.76 18.11
C LYS A 555 -17.72 -8.75 17.77
N ASN A 556 -17.69 -8.16 16.58
CA ASN A 556 -18.65 -7.16 16.13
C ASN A 556 -19.08 -7.44 14.69
N ILE A 557 -20.37 -7.30 14.44
CA ILE A 557 -20.96 -7.25 13.10
C ILE A 557 -21.78 -5.97 13.03
N PHE A 558 -21.57 -5.17 12.01
CA PHE A 558 -22.36 -3.97 11.78
C PHE A 558 -22.58 -3.76 10.28
N VAL A 559 -23.70 -3.14 9.95
CA VAL A 559 -24.09 -2.83 8.59
C VAL A 559 -23.77 -1.35 8.33
N ALA A 560 -23.14 -1.07 7.19
CA ALA A 560 -22.83 0.28 6.75
C ALA A 560 -22.83 0.33 5.22
N SER A 561 -23.13 1.50 4.66
CA SER A 561 -22.90 1.76 3.24
C SER A 561 -21.40 1.88 2.97
N THR A 562 -20.98 1.54 1.75
CA THR A 562 -19.62 1.81 1.26
C THR A 562 -19.25 3.29 1.44
N HIS A 563 -20.22 4.21 1.39
CA HIS A 563 -20.02 5.65 1.52
C HIS A 563 -20.11 6.17 2.97
N ASP A 564 -20.49 5.34 3.94
CA ASP A 564 -20.59 5.77 5.33
C ASP A 564 -19.22 6.02 5.96
N HIS A 565 -19.21 6.95 6.91
CA HIS A 565 -18.11 7.16 7.82
C HIS A 565 -18.13 6.07 8.90
N VAL A 566 -17.04 5.35 9.07
CA VAL A 566 -16.86 4.33 10.10
C VAL A 566 -15.82 4.83 11.10
N LEU A 567 -16.24 5.04 12.34
CA LEU A 567 -15.41 5.48 13.45
C LEU A 567 -15.09 4.30 14.35
N PHE A 568 -13.82 4.02 14.51
CA PHE A 568 -13.29 2.95 15.35
C PHE A 568 -12.76 3.56 16.65
N PHE A 569 -13.39 3.27 17.77
CA PHE A 569 -12.94 3.70 19.09
C PHE A 569 -12.10 2.61 19.74
N THR A 570 -10.98 3.01 20.34
CA THR A 570 -10.05 2.10 20.98
C THR A 570 -10.16 2.16 22.51
N ASP A 571 -9.71 1.10 23.15
CA ASP A 571 -9.63 0.99 24.62
C ASP A 571 -8.75 2.08 25.25
N LEU A 572 -7.80 2.65 24.48
CA LEU A 572 -6.97 3.78 24.89
C LEU A 572 -7.65 5.16 24.71
N GLY A 573 -8.94 5.20 24.36
CA GLY A 573 -9.71 6.43 24.20
C GLY A 573 -9.43 7.23 22.94
N ARG A 574 -8.90 6.60 21.91
CA ARG A 574 -8.67 7.20 20.58
C ARG A 574 -9.81 6.83 19.64
N VAL A 575 -9.98 7.62 18.58
CA VAL A 575 -10.90 7.32 17.47
C VAL A 575 -10.17 7.42 16.15
N HIS A 576 -10.31 6.38 15.32
CA HIS A 576 -9.82 6.33 13.96
C HIS A 576 -11.01 6.39 13.00
N HIS A 577 -10.87 7.12 11.92
CA HIS A 577 -11.90 7.31 10.92
C HIS A 577 -11.53 6.64 9.59
N ARG A 578 -12.48 5.92 9.00
CA ARG A 578 -12.41 5.37 7.64
C ARG A 578 -13.76 5.48 6.96
N LYS A 579 -13.76 5.53 5.64
CA LYS A 579 -14.97 5.31 4.83
C LYS A 579 -15.22 3.81 4.65
N GLY A 580 -16.47 3.39 4.51
CA GLY A 580 -16.82 1.99 4.35
C GLY A 580 -16.06 1.30 3.23
N TYR A 581 -15.88 1.95 2.08
CA TYR A 581 -15.13 1.43 0.94
C TYR A 581 -13.62 1.24 1.20
N GLN A 582 -13.06 1.88 2.22
CA GLN A 582 -11.64 1.72 2.60
C GLN A 582 -11.39 0.45 3.42
N ILE A 583 -12.46 -0.22 3.87
CA ILE A 583 -12.35 -1.50 4.56
C ILE A 583 -12.22 -2.60 3.50
N PRO A 584 -11.19 -3.46 3.59
CA PRO A 584 -10.93 -4.48 2.58
C PRO A 584 -12.12 -5.43 2.38
N GLU A 585 -12.48 -5.66 1.13
CA GLU A 585 -13.48 -6.64 0.75
C GLU A 585 -12.90 -8.05 0.80
N ALA A 586 -13.67 -8.99 1.31
CA ALA A 586 -13.27 -10.38 1.34
C ALA A 586 -14.49 -11.30 1.27
N SER A 587 -14.28 -12.51 0.78
CA SER A 587 -15.33 -13.53 0.71
C SER A 587 -15.80 -13.95 2.11
N ARG A 588 -16.99 -14.56 2.17
CA ARG A 588 -17.60 -15.01 3.43
C ARG A 588 -16.68 -15.90 4.26
N THR A 589 -15.98 -16.82 3.64
CA THR A 589 -15.10 -17.78 4.31
C THR A 589 -13.68 -17.25 4.57
N ALA A 590 -13.30 -16.13 3.96
CA ALA A 590 -11.99 -15.53 4.16
C ALA A 590 -11.82 -14.98 5.58
N ARG A 591 -10.59 -15.02 6.08
CA ARG A 591 -10.24 -14.53 7.43
C ARG A 591 -10.36 -13.01 7.56
N GLY A 592 -10.20 -12.27 6.47
CA GLY A 592 -10.12 -10.81 6.47
C GLY A 592 -8.69 -10.29 6.68
N THR A 593 -8.57 -8.98 6.82
CA THR A 593 -7.30 -8.26 6.99
C THR A 593 -7.09 -7.91 8.45
N ALA A 594 -5.87 -8.03 8.96
CA ALA A 594 -5.56 -7.59 10.31
C ALA A 594 -5.83 -6.07 10.44
N ILE A 595 -6.55 -5.67 11.49
CA ILE A 595 -6.99 -4.28 11.67
C ILE A 595 -5.83 -3.29 11.78
N VAL A 596 -4.66 -3.74 12.25
CA VAL A 596 -3.43 -2.93 12.28
C VAL A 596 -2.93 -2.52 10.89
N ASN A 597 -3.34 -3.22 9.83
CA ASN A 597 -3.08 -2.84 8.44
C ASN A 597 -4.10 -1.84 7.88
N VAL A 598 -5.21 -1.63 8.58
CA VAL A 598 -6.27 -0.69 8.20
C VAL A 598 -6.20 0.57 9.06
N LEU A 599 -5.87 0.42 10.33
CA LEU A 599 -5.77 1.49 11.33
C LEU A 599 -4.38 1.51 11.96
N PRO A 600 -3.76 2.68 12.14
CA PRO A 600 -2.47 2.81 12.82
C PRO A 600 -2.67 2.69 14.35
N LEU A 601 -2.83 1.47 14.84
CA LEU A 601 -2.99 1.16 16.25
C LEU A 601 -1.62 1.01 16.93
N GLU A 602 -1.55 1.39 18.21
CA GLU A 602 -0.37 1.18 19.03
C GLU A 602 -0.26 -0.30 19.50
N PRO A 603 0.93 -0.79 19.85
CA PRO A 603 1.07 -2.15 20.35
C PRO A 603 0.20 -2.39 21.59
N GLY A 604 -0.71 -3.37 21.52
CA GLY A 604 -1.65 -3.68 22.58
C GLY A 604 -2.96 -2.89 22.55
N GLU A 605 -3.11 -1.91 21.66
CA GLU A 605 -4.34 -1.15 21.46
C GLU A 605 -5.40 -2.00 20.74
N SER A 606 -6.62 -1.99 21.22
CA SER A 606 -7.73 -2.77 20.67
C SER A 606 -8.98 -1.93 20.40
N VAL A 607 -9.72 -2.27 19.34
CA VAL A 607 -11.00 -1.62 19.03
C VAL A 607 -12.09 -2.14 19.98
N THR A 608 -12.76 -1.21 20.66
CA THR A 608 -13.82 -1.51 21.65
C THR A 608 -15.21 -1.19 21.15
N ALA A 609 -15.36 -0.14 20.33
CA ALA A 609 -16.65 0.24 19.76
C ALA A 609 -16.49 0.77 18.33
N VAL A 610 -17.53 0.59 17.54
CA VAL A 610 -17.61 1.10 16.17
C VAL A 610 -18.91 1.88 16.03
N VAL A 611 -18.81 3.09 15.45
CA VAL A 611 -19.98 3.94 15.16
C VAL A 611 -19.96 4.29 13.69
N THR A 612 -21.08 4.04 13.00
CA THR A 612 -21.24 4.38 11.59
C THR A 612 -22.17 5.59 11.41
N THR A 613 -21.89 6.43 10.44
CA THR A 613 -22.75 7.54 10.10
C THR A 613 -22.58 7.97 8.65
N ARG A 614 -23.67 8.39 8.02
CA ARG A 614 -23.64 9.02 6.70
C ARG A 614 -23.10 10.45 6.80
N GLU A 615 -23.58 11.18 7.81
CA GLU A 615 -23.21 12.58 8.06
C GLU A 615 -23.04 12.85 9.55
N PHE A 616 -22.18 13.80 9.88
CA PHE A 616 -22.00 14.27 11.25
C PHE A 616 -23.04 15.34 11.59
N GLN A 617 -24.07 14.96 12.32
CA GLN A 617 -25.15 15.87 12.71
C GLN A 617 -24.72 16.71 13.93
N ALA A 618 -25.13 17.99 13.93
CA ALA A 618 -24.71 18.93 14.97
C ALA A 618 -25.46 18.75 16.30
N ASP A 619 -26.65 18.16 16.25
CA ASP A 619 -27.56 17.92 17.37
C ASP A 619 -27.40 16.53 18.01
N GLU A 620 -26.38 15.74 17.55
CA GLU A 620 -26.10 14.45 18.11
C GLU A 620 -24.82 14.45 18.95
N TYR A 621 -24.78 13.52 19.90
CA TYR A 621 -23.70 13.37 20.85
C TYR A 621 -23.24 11.92 20.91
N LEU A 622 -22.02 11.72 21.40
CA LEU A 622 -21.53 10.41 21.80
C LEU A 622 -21.31 10.40 23.32
N MET A 623 -21.91 9.43 23.98
CA MET A 623 -21.67 9.12 25.39
C MET A 623 -20.62 8.00 25.45
N MET A 624 -19.45 8.30 25.96
CA MET A 624 -18.35 7.37 26.21
C MET A 624 -18.40 6.90 27.66
N VAL A 625 -18.16 5.61 27.87
CA VAL A 625 -18.19 5.00 29.19
C VAL A 625 -16.93 4.17 29.40
N THR A 626 -16.23 4.38 30.50
CA THR A 626 -15.01 3.67 30.88
C THR A 626 -15.27 2.52 31.84
N ARG A 627 -14.32 1.61 31.96
CA ARG A 627 -14.35 0.47 32.87
C ARG A 627 -14.50 0.89 34.33
N ASN A 628 -13.87 2.00 34.74
CA ASN A 628 -13.92 2.53 36.09
C ASN A 628 -15.14 3.43 36.34
N GLY A 629 -16.12 3.46 35.45
CA GLY A 629 -17.38 4.16 35.60
C GLY A 629 -17.35 5.65 35.36
N THR A 630 -16.31 6.16 34.68
CA THR A 630 -16.25 7.52 34.17
C THR A 630 -17.05 7.61 32.89
N ILE A 631 -17.79 8.70 32.69
CA ILE A 631 -18.55 9.00 31.47
C ILE A 631 -18.13 10.31 30.86
N LYS A 632 -18.24 10.42 29.55
CA LYS A 632 -18.01 11.66 28.82
C LYS A 632 -19.02 11.82 27.70
N ARG A 633 -19.66 12.98 27.66
CA ARG A 633 -20.51 13.36 26.53
C ARG A 633 -19.77 14.34 25.63
N ILE A 634 -19.70 14.06 24.33
CA ILE A 634 -19.04 14.89 23.34
C ILE A 634 -19.98 15.15 22.16
N PRO A 635 -20.05 16.38 21.59
CA PRO A 635 -20.77 16.61 20.35
C PRO A 635 -20.20 15.75 19.22
N PHE A 636 -21.05 15.06 18.49
CA PHE A 636 -20.61 14.12 17.45
C PHE A 636 -19.78 14.80 16.36
N ILE A 637 -20.14 16.02 15.97
CA ILE A 637 -19.41 16.83 15.00
C ILE A 637 -17.94 17.11 15.41
N ALA A 638 -17.62 17.11 16.70
CA ALA A 638 -16.26 17.36 17.20
C ALA A 638 -15.27 16.24 16.84
N LEU A 639 -15.77 15.07 16.42
CA LEU A 639 -14.98 13.94 16.01
C LEU A 639 -14.79 13.83 14.48
N LYS A 640 -15.36 14.77 13.72
CA LYS A 640 -15.10 14.87 12.28
C LYS A 640 -13.63 15.21 12.05
N THR A 641 -12.89 14.30 11.44
CA THR A 641 -11.46 14.45 11.18
C THR A 641 -11.04 13.72 9.92
N ASN A 642 -10.07 14.30 9.22
CA ASN A 642 -9.39 13.66 8.09
C ASN A 642 -7.99 13.12 8.48
N ARG A 643 -7.61 13.21 9.76
CA ARG A 643 -6.30 12.76 10.23
C ARG A 643 -6.21 11.23 10.23
N LYS A 644 -5.25 10.69 9.48
CA LYS A 644 -5.04 9.22 9.37
C LYS A 644 -4.58 8.57 10.66
N GLY A 645 -3.81 9.27 11.49
CA GLY A 645 -3.27 8.79 12.77
C GLY A 645 -4.29 8.69 13.91
N GLY A 646 -5.57 9.00 13.64
CA GLY A 646 -6.60 9.08 14.66
C GLY A 646 -6.49 10.34 15.53
N ILE A 647 -7.52 10.56 16.36
CA ILE A 647 -7.55 11.65 17.33
C ILE A 647 -7.96 11.13 18.69
N ARG A 648 -7.58 11.84 19.75
CA ARG A 648 -8.06 11.52 21.09
C ARG A 648 -9.54 11.88 21.22
N ALA A 649 -10.34 10.93 21.68
CA ALA A 649 -11.77 11.12 21.94
C ALA A 649 -12.06 11.35 23.43
N ILE A 650 -11.28 10.73 24.32
CA ILE A 650 -11.34 10.87 25.77
C ILE A 650 -9.94 10.73 26.35
N THR A 651 -9.62 11.47 27.42
CA THR A 651 -8.43 11.24 28.24
C THR A 651 -8.80 10.26 29.34
N LEU A 652 -8.07 9.17 29.47
CA LEU A 652 -8.31 8.12 30.46
C LEU A 652 -7.37 8.32 31.65
N ASP A 653 -7.87 7.96 32.85
CA ASP A 653 -7.04 7.82 34.04
C ASP A 653 -6.13 6.58 33.91
N GLU A 654 -5.04 6.53 34.67
CA GLU A 654 -4.08 5.43 34.65
C GLU A 654 -4.76 4.10 34.98
N GLY A 655 -4.63 3.12 34.09
CA GLY A 655 -5.25 1.80 34.23
C GLY A 655 -6.74 1.72 33.91
N ASP A 656 -7.37 2.80 33.43
CA ASP A 656 -8.74 2.78 32.95
C ASP A 656 -8.81 2.51 31.44
N HIS A 657 -9.90 1.98 30.95
CA HIS A 657 -10.13 1.64 29.55
C HIS A 657 -11.51 2.10 29.09
N LEU A 658 -11.59 2.61 27.87
CA LEU A 658 -12.86 2.88 27.21
C LEU A 658 -13.52 1.54 26.84
N ILE A 659 -14.76 1.33 27.25
CA ILE A 659 -15.47 0.07 26.97
C ILE A 659 -16.69 0.25 26.06
N ASN A 660 -17.39 1.39 26.14
CA ASN A 660 -18.58 1.62 25.33
C ASN A 660 -18.64 3.05 24.79
N VAL A 661 -19.22 3.18 23.59
CA VAL A 661 -19.55 4.46 22.97
C VAL A 661 -20.97 4.38 22.42
N ILE A 662 -21.83 5.26 22.89
CA ILE A 662 -23.26 5.26 22.60
C ILE A 662 -23.63 6.56 21.87
N ARG A 663 -24.31 6.48 20.74
CA ARG A 663 -24.84 7.62 20.01
C ARG A 663 -26.16 8.07 20.64
N THR A 664 -26.26 9.36 20.96
CA THR A 664 -27.42 9.96 21.65
C THR A 664 -27.92 11.23 20.95
N LYS A 665 -29.18 11.56 21.19
CA LYS A 665 -29.88 12.68 20.53
C LYS A 665 -30.13 13.90 21.40
N GLY A 666 -29.49 13.97 22.56
CA GLY A 666 -29.58 15.17 23.42
C GLY A 666 -30.50 15.05 24.61
N ASP A 667 -31.39 14.06 24.68
CA ASP A 667 -32.30 13.83 25.82
C ASP A 667 -32.53 12.32 26.08
N ASP A 668 -31.53 11.51 25.84
CA ASP A 668 -31.62 10.07 26.03
C ASP A 668 -31.25 9.65 27.48
N ASN A 669 -31.89 8.60 27.94
CA ASN A 669 -31.50 7.94 29.18
C ASN A 669 -30.43 6.88 28.92
N ILE A 670 -29.38 6.90 29.76
CA ILE A 670 -28.23 5.99 29.64
C ILE A 670 -28.27 5.05 30.85
N LEU A 671 -28.17 3.74 30.57
CA LEU A 671 -28.10 2.71 31.58
C LEU A 671 -26.67 2.15 31.60
N ILE A 672 -26.07 2.10 32.79
CA ILE A 672 -24.75 1.49 33.03
C ILE A 672 -24.92 0.33 33.98
N ALA A 673 -24.33 -0.83 33.65
CA ALA A 673 -24.34 -2.02 34.50
C ALA A 673 -22.95 -2.48 34.90
N THR A 674 -22.80 -3.04 36.10
CA THR A 674 -21.52 -3.46 36.68
C THR A 674 -21.43 -4.97 36.87
N ALA A 675 -20.19 -5.47 36.99
CA ALA A 675 -19.89 -6.88 37.21
C ALA A 675 -20.50 -7.45 38.48
N GLN A 676 -20.54 -6.67 39.56
CA GLN A 676 -21.17 -7.08 40.82
C GLN A 676 -22.70 -6.91 40.85
N GLY A 677 -23.30 -6.70 39.67
CA GLY A 677 -24.75 -6.73 39.50
C GLY A 677 -25.48 -5.46 39.97
N MET A 678 -24.83 -4.31 39.88
CA MET A 678 -25.47 -3.00 40.05
C MET A 678 -25.79 -2.38 38.70
N ALA A 679 -26.80 -1.50 38.65
CA ALA A 679 -27.09 -0.70 37.46
C ALA A 679 -27.66 0.67 37.84
N ILE A 680 -27.31 1.69 37.03
CA ILE A 680 -27.81 3.05 37.16
C ILE A 680 -28.36 3.51 35.84
N CYS A 681 -29.54 4.16 35.89
CA CYS A 681 -30.15 4.78 34.70
C CYS A 681 -30.31 6.29 34.95
N PHE A 682 -29.66 7.13 34.14
CA PHE A 682 -29.68 8.58 34.31
C PHE A 682 -29.85 9.26 32.93
N ASN A 683 -30.30 10.52 32.95
CA ASN A 683 -30.43 11.28 31.71
C ASN A 683 -29.06 11.79 31.24
N GLU A 684 -28.79 11.73 29.92
CA GLU A 684 -27.52 12.19 29.36
C GLU A 684 -27.20 13.66 29.63
N ASN A 685 -28.23 14.49 29.88
CA ASN A 685 -28.07 15.91 30.21
C ASN A 685 -27.44 16.14 31.58
N ASP A 686 -27.40 15.13 32.46
CA ASP A 686 -26.64 15.17 33.70
C ASP A 686 -25.12 15.30 33.43
N ALA A 687 -24.65 14.93 32.22
CA ALA A 687 -23.29 15.12 31.77
C ALA A 687 -23.26 16.26 30.74
N ARG A 688 -22.67 17.41 31.09
CA ARG A 688 -22.50 18.51 30.11
C ARG A 688 -21.62 18.05 28.94
N PRO A 689 -21.85 18.57 27.73
CA PRO A 689 -20.96 18.34 26.60
C PRO A 689 -19.54 18.85 26.90
N MET A 690 -18.52 18.04 26.54
CA MET A 690 -17.10 18.30 26.84
C MET A 690 -16.24 18.20 25.59
N GLY A 691 -15.08 18.89 25.60
CA GLY A 691 -14.11 18.80 24.52
C GLY A 691 -13.34 17.47 24.50
N ARG A 692 -12.61 17.21 23.39
CA ARG A 692 -11.89 15.93 23.18
C ARG A 692 -10.91 15.56 24.29
N ASP A 693 -10.21 16.53 24.87
CA ASP A 693 -9.13 16.30 25.82
C ASP A 693 -9.62 16.20 27.29
N ALA A 694 -10.94 16.25 27.54
CA ALA A 694 -11.50 16.11 28.87
C ALA A 694 -11.48 14.62 29.31
N VAL A 695 -11.31 14.38 30.61
CA VAL A 695 -11.37 13.05 31.25
C VAL A 695 -12.83 12.57 31.33
N GLY A 696 -13.74 13.44 31.64
CA GLY A 696 -15.14 13.12 31.87
C GLY A 696 -15.58 13.37 33.31
N VAL A 697 -16.70 12.75 33.69
CA VAL A 697 -17.31 12.84 35.02
C VAL A 697 -17.73 11.46 35.48
N ARG A 698 -17.91 11.27 36.78
CA ARG A 698 -18.38 10.01 37.35
C ARG A 698 -19.78 9.67 36.85
N GLY A 699 -19.97 8.51 36.22
CA GLY A 699 -21.25 7.96 35.80
C GLY A 699 -21.92 7.12 36.88
N ILE A 700 -21.14 6.23 37.49
CA ILE A 700 -21.58 5.33 38.58
C ILE A 700 -20.49 5.27 39.64
N ALA A 701 -20.91 5.10 40.92
CA ALA A 701 -20.00 4.86 42.05
C ALA A 701 -19.83 3.35 42.22
N LEU A 702 -18.66 2.84 41.91
CA LEU A 702 -18.31 1.43 42.01
C LEU A 702 -17.91 1.06 43.43
N SER A 703 -18.20 -0.18 43.84
CA SER A 703 -17.66 -0.79 45.04
C SER A 703 -16.25 -1.32 44.78
N ASP A 704 -15.51 -1.68 45.85
CA ASP A 704 -14.16 -2.24 45.69
C ASP A 704 -14.18 -3.52 44.86
N GLY A 705 -13.33 -3.54 43.84
CA GLY A 705 -13.21 -4.67 42.89
C GLY A 705 -14.35 -4.77 41.86
N ASP A 706 -15.28 -3.81 41.80
CA ASP A 706 -16.34 -3.76 40.82
C ASP A 706 -15.89 -2.96 39.60
N TYR A 707 -16.47 -3.26 38.44
CA TYR A 707 -16.19 -2.55 37.17
C TYR A 707 -17.41 -2.57 36.27
N VAL A 708 -17.47 -1.63 35.33
CA VAL A 708 -18.56 -1.54 34.34
C VAL A 708 -18.39 -2.65 33.31
N VAL A 709 -19.45 -3.40 33.02
CA VAL A 709 -19.48 -4.48 32.00
C VAL A 709 -20.24 -4.08 30.73
N GLY A 710 -21.03 -3.02 30.81
CA GLY A 710 -21.76 -2.51 29.65
C GLY A 710 -22.53 -1.26 29.96
N ALA A 711 -22.79 -0.49 28.91
CA ALA A 711 -23.63 0.69 28.93
C ALA A 711 -24.46 0.74 27.65
N GLU A 712 -25.73 1.10 27.79
CA GLU A 712 -26.70 1.08 26.69
C GLU A 712 -27.65 2.29 26.81
N LYS A 713 -28.24 2.66 25.67
CA LYS A 713 -29.36 3.60 25.67
C LYS A 713 -30.63 2.93 26.17
N ALA A 714 -31.29 3.52 27.15
CA ALA A 714 -32.52 3.01 27.68
C ALA A 714 -33.70 3.43 26.80
N GLU A 715 -34.11 2.55 25.88
CA GLU A 715 -35.23 2.80 24.97
C GLU A 715 -36.54 2.28 25.58
N GLU A 716 -37.58 3.12 25.54
CA GLU A 716 -38.91 2.75 26.06
C GLU A 716 -39.49 1.52 25.33
N GLY A 717 -40.10 0.64 26.08
CA GLY A 717 -40.68 -0.63 25.58
C GLY A 717 -39.68 -1.78 25.42
N LYS A 718 -38.40 -1.57 25.67
CA LYS A 718 -37.37 -2.61 25.65
C LYS A 718 -37.05 -3.09 27.08
N SER A 719 -36.28 -4.16 27.15
CA SER A 719 -35.82 -4.74 28.43
C SER A 719 -34.30 -4.88 28.47
N LEU A 720 -33.72 -4.78 29.66
CA LEU A 720 -32.31 -5.06 29.91
C LEU A 720 -32.10 -6.56 30.00
N LEU A 721 -31.41 -7.16 29.06
CA LEU A 721 -30.87 -8.50 29.19
C LEU A 721 -29.57 -8.41 29.99
N THR A 722 -29.48 -9.22 31.05
CA THR A 722 -28.24 -9.38 31.84
C THR A 722 -27.86 -10.85 31.84
N VAL A 723 -26.60 -11.15 31.50
CA VAL A 723 -26.06 -12.51 31.49
C VAL A 723 -24.81 -12.57 32.35
N THR A 724 -24.64 -13.66 33.08
CA THR A 724 -23.51 -13.88 33.99
C THR A 724 -22.47 -14.83 33.37
N GLU A 725 -21.26 -14.81 33.92
CA GLU A 725 -20.14 -15.64 33.51
C GLU A 725 -20.46 -17.14 33.43
N ARG A 726 -21.35 -17.61 34.31
CA ARG A 726 -21.77 -19.02 34.35
C ARG A 726 -23.03 -19.34 33.54
N GLY A 727 -23.39 -18.46 32.62
CA GLY A 727 -24.47 -18.69 31.65
C GLY A 727 -25.88 -18.55 32.20
N TYR A 728 -26.05 -17.87 33.33
CA TYR A 728 -27.38 -17.48 33.83
C TYR A 728 -27.76 -16.12 33.25
N GLY A 729 -29.03 -15.94 32.90
CA GLY A 729 -29.50 -14.67 32.36
C GLY A 729 -30.96 -14.40 32.61
N LYS A 730 -31.35 -13.17 32.42
CA LYS A 730 -32.75 -12.70 32.53
C LYS A 730 -32.92 -11.41 31.74
N ARG A 731 -34.16 -11.14 31.39
CA ARG A 731 -34.57 -9.79 30.93
C ARG A 731 -35.25 -9.08 32.12
N THR A 732 -35.08 -7.75 32.19
CA THR A 732 -35.73 -6.89 33.17
C THR A 732 -36.24 -5.63 32.48
N GLU A 733 -37.50 -5.24 32.74
CA GLU A 733 -38.05 -4.00 32.13
C GLU A 733 -37.23 -2.79 32.54
N LEU A 734 -36.94 -1.91 31.60
CA LEU A 734 -36.14 -0.70 31.82
C LEU A 734 -36.78 0.23 32.86
N SER A 735 -38.11 0.21 32.97
CA SER A 735 -38.88 0.95 33.97
C SER A 735 -38.51 0.62 35.45
N GLU A 736 -37.96 -0.58 35.72
CA GLU A 736 -37.51 -1.01 37.04
C GLU A 736 -36.23 -0.28 37.51
N TYR A 737 -35.48 0.36 36.58
CA TYR A 737 -34.26 1.13 36.91
C TYR A 737 -34.52 2.62 37.09
N LEU A 738 -35.77 3.06 36.91
CA LEU A 738 -36.20 4.43 37.22
C LEU A 738 -36.62 4.55 38.70
N ARG A 739 -36.50 5.75 39.24
CA ARG A 739 -37.05 6.08 40.56
C ARG A 739 -38.52 6.40 40.43
N THR A 740 -39.30 5.87 41.34
CA THR A 740 -40.72 6.23 41.48
C THR A 740 -40.83 7.38 42.48
N ALA A 741 -41.31 8.54 42.02
CA ALA A 741 -41.60 9.70 42.84
C ALA A 741 -42.86 9.46 43.69
N ALA A 742 -43.11 10.32 44.71
CA ALA A 742 -44.24 10.21 45.60
C ALA A 742 -45.61 10.31 44.92
N ASP A 743 -45.64 10.90 43.74
CA ASP A 743 -46.82 11.06 42.87
C ASP A 743 -47.03 9.88 41.88
N GLY A 744 -46.15 8.87 41.94
CA GLY A 744 -46.18 7.69 41.06
C GLY A 744 -45.45 7.87 39.74
N THR A 745 -44.89 9.05 39.45
CA THR A 745 -44.08 9.25 38.24
C THR A 745 -42.74 8.55 38.32
N LYS A 746 -42.30 7.94 37.18
CA LYS A 746 -41.00 7.28 37.09
C LYS A 746 -40.00 8.22 36.43
N THR A 747 -38.91 8.56 37.12
CA THR A 747 -37.87 9.45 36.68
C THR A 747 -36.49 8.78 36.67
N ALA A 748 -35.59 9.18 35.78
CA ALA A 748 -34.22 8.73 35.80
C ALA A 748 -33.52 9.09 37.12
N GLN A 749 -32.51 8.30 37.50
CA GLN A 749 -31.67 8.58 38.66
C GLN A 749 -30.69 9.72 38.32
N GLN A 750 -30.09 10.33 39.32
CA GLN A 750 -28.94 11.22 39.10
C GLN A 750 -27.67 10.38 38.91
N ARG A 751 -26.84 10.79 37.96
CA ARG A 751 -25.54 10.13 37.70
C ARG A 751 -24.62 10.14 38.92
N GLY A 752 -23.65 9.25 38.95
CA GLY A 752 -22.62 9.20 40.00
C GLY A 752 -23.02 8.53 41.30
N GLY A 753 -24.28 8.03 41.41
CA GLY A 753 -24.75 7.22 42.50
C GLY A 753 -24.33 5.76 42.41
N LYS A 754 -24.62 4.96 43.45
CA LYS A 754 -24.36 3.49 43.47
C LYS A 754 -25.31 2.70 42.56
N GLY A 755 -26.37 3.32 42.05
CA GLY A 755 -27.41 2.65 41.27
C GLY A 755 -28.31 1.76 42.08
N LEU A 756 -29.02 0.87 41.42
CA LEU A 756 -29.95 -0.13 41.95
C LEU A 756 -29.39 -1.53 41.68
N LYS A 757 -29.77 -2.49 42.51
CA LYS A 757 -29.41 -3.90 42.31
C LYS A 757 -30.07 -4.40 41.03
N ASN A 758 -29.23 -4.80 40.06
CA ASN A 758 -29.64 -5.36 38.81
C ASN A 758 -29.70 -6.89 38.82
N TYR A 759 -28.76 -7.52 39.49
CA TYR A 759 -28.64 -8.96 39.49
C TYR A 759 -28.28 -9.48 40.89
N ASN A 760 -28.81 -10.62 41.26
CA ASN A 760 -28.44 -11.28 42.53
C ASN A 760 -27.27 -12.23 42.27
N ILE A 761 -26.05 -11.76 42.48
CA ILE A 761 -24.81 -12.49 42.32
C ILE A 761 -24.67 -13.54 43.43
N THR A 762 -24.33 -14.75 43.06
CA THR A 762 -24.00 -15.88 43.94
C THR A 762 -22.84 -16.69 43.34
N ASP A 763 -22.23 -17.56 44.17
CA ASP A 763 -21.19 -18.48 43.67
C ASP A 763 -21.69 -19.35 42.50
N LYS A 764 -22.99 -19.62 42.41
CA LYS A 764 -23.61 -20.40 41.35
C LYS A 764 -23.68 -19.64 40.03
N THR A 765 -23.90 -18.34 40.05
CA THR A 765 -24.09 -17.52 38.87
C THR A 765 -22.80 -16.91 38.32
N GLY A 766 -21.81 -16.69 39.18
CA GLY A 766 -20.65 -15.86 38.87
C GLY A 766 -21.02 -14.39 38.70
N LEU A 767 -20.06 -13.55 38.28
CA LEU A 767 -20.25 -12.13 38.03
C LEU A 767 -21.09 -11.90 36.76
N VAL A 768 -21.60 -10.69 36.58
CA VAL A 768 -22.23 -10.28 35.30
C VAL A 768 -21.16 -10.20 34.22
N ALA A 769 -21.33 -10.95 33.14
CA ALA A 769 -20.45 -10.97 31.98
C ALA A 769 -20.78 -9.87 30.94
N GLY A 770 -22.08 -9.53 30.86
CA GLY A 770 -22.51 -8.50 29.90
C GLY A 770 -23.98 -8.16 30.02
N CYS A 771 -24.37 -7.03 29.46
CA CYS A 771 -25.75 -6.60 29.36
C CYS A 771 -26.05 -5.93 28.03
N ARG A 772 -27.29 -6.08 27.54
CA ARG A 772 -27.78 -5.42 26.30
C ARG A 772 -29.24 -5.03 26.47
N VAL A 773 -29.62 -3.89 25.95
CA VAL A 773 -31.02 -3.49 25.80
C VAL A 773 -31.60 -4.18 24.58
N VAL A 774 -32.63 -5.02 24.80
CA VAL A 774 -33.22 -5.86 23.75
C VAL A 774 -34.71 -5.63 23.59
N ALA A 775 -35.21 -5.68 22.35
CA ALA A 775 -36.61 -5.78 22.05
C ALA A 775 -37.08 -7.27 22.15
N GLU A 776 -38.37 -7.51 22.10
CA GLU A 776 -38.89 -8.87 22.23
C GLU A 776 -38.59 -9.72 21.00
N ASP A 777 -38.52 -9.11 19.84
CA ASP A 777 -38.25 -9.71 18.55
C ASP A 777 -36.75 -9.77 18.17
N ASP A 778 -35.86 -9.20 18.98
CA ASP A 778 -34.41 -9.29 18.78
C ASP A 778 -33.89 -10.72 19.00
N ASP A 779 -32.76 -11.04 18.34
CA ASP A 779 -31.96 -12.20 18.65
C ASP A 779 -30.73 -11.81 19.46
N VAL A 780 -30.27 -12.71 20.30
CA VAL A 780 -29.10 -12.51 21.17
C VAL A 780 -28.06 -13.58 20.87
N MET A 781 -26.81 -13.15 20.76
CA MET A 781 -25.65 -14.02 20.66
C MET A 781 -24.91 -14.04 22.00
N LEU A 782 -24.66 -15.24 22.50
CA LEU A 782 -23.84 -15.48 23.69
C LEU A 782 -22.59 -16.23 23.25
N ILE A 783 -21.44 -15.76 23.71
CA ILE A 783 -20.14 -16.29 23.33
C ILE A 783 -19.39 -16.70 24.59
N GLU A 784 -18.86 -17.93 24.61
CA GLU A 784 -17.99 -18.41 25.67
C GLU A 784 -16.51 -18.35 25.30
N ASN A 785 -15.61 -18.36 26.26
CA ASN A 785 -14.16 -18.33 26.09
C ASN A 785 -13.61 -19.56 25.34
N GLY A 786 -14.33 -20.69 25.28
CA GLY A 786 -14.00 -21.85 24.44
C GLY A 786 -14.39 -21.70 22.96
N GLY A 787 -14.93 -20.53 22.55
CA GLY A 787 -15.30 -20.25 21.17
C GLY A 787 -16.68 -20.77 20.74
N VAL A 788 -17.46 -21.37 21.65
CA VAL A 788 -18.84 -21.78 21.34
C VAL A 788 -19.76 -20.56 21.34
N ILE A 789 -20.54 -20.43 20.29
CA ILE A 789 -21.50 -19.34 20.10
C ILE A 789 -22.89 -19.92 20.01
N ILE A 790 -23.82 -19.37 20.79
CA ILE A 790 -25.24 -19.69 20.66
C ILE A 790 -26.03 -18.44 20.27
N ARG A 791 -27.02 -18.60 19.40
CA ARG A 791 -27.99 -17.57 19.04
C ARG A 791 -29.35 -17.99 19.55
N ILE A 792 -29.98 -17.14 20.35
CA ILE A 792 -31.29 -17.40 20.95
C ILE A 792 -32.20 -16.18 20.75
N PRO A 793 -33.51 -16.36 20.49
CA PRO A 793 -34.46 -15.24 20.50
C PRO A 793 -34.56 -14.60 21.88
N ALA A 794 -34.56 -13.28 21.97
CA ALA A 794 -34.74 -12.57 23.24
C ALA A 794 -36.07 -12.95 23.93
N ALA A 795 -37.14 -13.16 23.15
CA ALA A 795 -38.43 -13.63 23.62
C ALA A 795 -38.36 -14.96 24.40
N SER A 796 -37.35 -15.81 24.15
CA SER A 796 -37.16 -17.09 24.87
C SER A 796 -36.63 -16.91 26.29
N ILE A 797 -36.13 -15.72 26.65
CA ILE A 797 -35.60 -15.38 27.97
C ILE A 797 -36.70 -14.63 28.72
N ASN A 798 -37.15 -15.21 29.85
CA ASN A 798 -38.23 -14.63 30.62
C ASN A 798 -37.87 -13.27 31.24
N VAL A 799 -38.87 -12.42 31.39
CA VAL A 799 -38.75 -11.14 32.05
C VAL A 799 -38.92 -11.36 33.56
N TYR A 800 -37.98 -10.86 34.36
CA TYR A 800 -37.94 -10.95 35.79
C TYR A 800 -37.67 -9.59 36.44
N LYS A 801 -37.98 -9.46 37.72
CA LYS A 801 -37.57 -8.31 38.51
C LYS A 801 -36.05 -8.21 38.62
N ARG A 802 -35.54 -7.01 38.90
CA ARG A 802 -34.10 -6.68 38.89
C ARG A 802 -33.27 -7.44 39.94
N ASP A 803 -33.82 -7.88 41.06
CA ASP A 803 -33.12 -8.46 42.22
C ASP A 803 -33.08 -9.99 42.24
N VAL A 804 -33.40 -10.69 41.16
CA VAL A 804 -33.40 -12.16 41.04
C VAL A 804 -32.23 -12.69 40.21
N GLN A 805 -31.99 -14.02 40.32
CA GLN A 805 -30.85 -14.69 39.65
C GLN A 805 -31.07 -15.03 38.17
N GLY A 806 -32.31 -15.00 37.69
CA GLY A 806 -32.63 -15.48 36.34
C GLY A 806 -32.55 -16.99 36.14
N VAL A 807 -32.43 -17.41 34.92
CA VAL A 807 -32.42 -18.79 34.46
C VAL A 807 -31.17 -19.14 33.66
N ILE A 808 -30.86 -20.40 33.44
CA ILE A 808 -29.78 -20.82 32.56
C ILE A 808 -30.17 -20.48 31.11
N VAL A 809 -29.41 -19.60 30.49
CA VAL A 809 -29.57 -19.22 29.07
C VAL A 809 -28.52 -19.86 28.19
N MET A 810 -27.38 -20.24 28.76
CA MET A 810 -26.32 -21.00 28.09
C MET A 810 -25.75 -22.06 29.02
N ARG A 811 -25.67 -23.31 28.59
CA ARG A 811 -24.95 -24.36 29.30
C ARG A 811 -23.49 -24.36 28.87
N LEU A 812 -22.62 -24.23 29.84
CA LEU A 812 -21.18 -24.15 29.63
C LEU A 812 -20.52 -25.49 29.97
N GLU A 813 -19.41 -25.81 29.34
CA GLU A 813 -18.52 -26.89 29.77
C GLU A 813 -17.74 -26.47 31.01
N GLU A 814 -17.22 -27.46 31.77
CA GLU A 814 -16.49 -27.24 33.00
C GLU A 814 -15.22 -26.38 32.73
N GLY A 815 -15.14 -25.23 33.40
CA GLY A 815 -14.03 -24.26 33.21
C GLY A 815 -14.31 -23.15 32.23
N ASN A 816 -15.37 -23.22 31.42
CA ASN A 816 -15.72 -22.16 30.47
C ASN A 816 -16.61 -21.08 31.10
N GLN A 817 -16.53 -19.87 30.54
CA GLN A 817 -17.28 -18.69 30.97
C GLN A 817 -17.86 -17.94 29.78
N VAL A 818 -19.03 -17.33 29.93
CA VAL A 818 -19.54 -16.37 28.96
C VAL A 818 -18.66 -15.13 28.98
N VAL A 819 -18.16 -14.73 27.84
CA VAL A 819 -17.25 -13.57 27.68
C VAL A 819 -17.88 -12.41 26.92
N SER A 820 -18.92 -12.66 26.11
CA SER A 820 -19.62 -11.61 25.36
C SER A 820 -21.11 -11.91 25.22
N VAL A 821 -21.88 -10.84 25.21
CA VAL A 821 -23.32 -10.82 24.95
C VAL A 821 -23.59 -9.76 23.88
N GLU A 822 -24.10 -10.16 22.73
CA GLU A 822 -24.36 -9.24 21.61
C GLU A 822 -25.82 -9.33 21.17
N ARG A 823 -26.38 -8.19 20.75
CA ARG A 823 -27.70 -8.08 20.16
C ARG A 823 -27.58 -8.14 18.63
N ILE A 824 -28.48 -8.83 17.98
CA ILE A 824 -28.65 -8.86 16.55
C ILE A 824 -30.00 -8.23 16.24
N ASP A 825 -29.99 -7.10 15.57
CA ASP A 825 -31.20 -6.41 15.11
C ASP A 825 -31.80 -7.17 13.90
N LYS A 826 -33.06 -7.50 13.88
CA LYS A 826 -33.74 -8.13 12.75
C LYS A 826 -33.83 -7.25 11.49
N VAL A 827 -33.75 -5.94 11.65
CA VAL A 827 -33.72 -4.99 10.54
C VAL A 827 -32.53 -5.19 9.62
N ALA A 828 -31.43 -5.77 10.15
CA ALA A 828 -30.26 -6.13 9.33
C ALA A 828 -30.46 -7.41 8.49
N GLU A 829 -31.55 -8.14 8.66
CA GLU A 829 -31.89 -9.34 7.88
C GLU A 829 -32.93 -9.07 6.78
N GLU A 830 -33.63 -7.93 6.81
CA GLU A 830 -34.68 -7.57 5.84
C GLU A 830 -34.23 -6.46 4.85
N ALA A 831 -33.08 -5.81 5.06
CA ALA A 831 -32.45 -4.84 4.17
C ALA A 831 -31.30 -5.49 3.41
#